data_689fdc824fb715b73ea901df9b23847d
#
_entry.id   689fdc824fb715b73ea901df9b23847d
#
_cell.length_a   1.000
_cell.length_b   1.000
_cell.length_c   1.000
_cell.angle_alpha   90.00
_cell.angle_beta   90.00
_cell.angle_gamma   90.00
#
_symmetry.space_group_name_H-M   'P 1'
#
loop_
_entity.id
_entity.type
_entity.pdbx_description
1 polymer ?
#
loop_
_entity_poly.entity_id
_entity_poly.type
_entity_poly.pdbx_seq_one_letter_code
_entity_poly.pdbx_strand_id
1 'polypeptide(L)'
;MNRHLTFSALSLAVVLLAGCAGGGSGQASAPAIARDAEIERKVDSVLSKMDLTAKVGQMVQLTSSTVTSTDGRTLDQEKLQKVIGEMKVGSILNVFWDEAQSREFTAELVSQIQSKSMEAIGIPCIYGLDMIHGATYLTDGTFFPQEINLAATFNREYARAMGEAMAYETRAAMVPWVFSPVMDLGRNPVWPRMWESFGEDAYLNAEMAVAETKALQGEDPNNIDDRHVAVSLKHFMGYGVPVSGKDRTPAIIAGNDLREKYFRPFKDCIEAGALTIMVNSASINGVPTHANAELLTGWVKEDLDWDGMIVTDWADINNLFERDHVAKDRKEALAMGINAGIDMVMDPYDFQCCLDLKEDVEAGLIPMSRIDDAVRRILRLKFRLGLFDNPVWDVSGYDRFACKEFEDAAYASAVESEVLLKNEGGILPLEYGTKILVTGPNGNSMRALNGGWSYTWQGDADRFAADRNTIYEALAEKFGEKNVTFEPGVVYDESDRWASGAWQKEFTDGISKAVAAASRADVIVACVGENSYCETPGNMDDLNLSAGQKELVKSLAGTGKPIILVLNEGRPRVIGDIEPLARAVIDVMLPGNQGGDALAALMAGEENFSGRLPFTYPKYVNSLHTYDYKVSESRETMEGAYNYDAVMDVQWPFGHGLSYTAYEYSDFRCAGGSDFTADDNLEFEITVKNTGSHDGKEAVLLYSSDIIASIIPDVRRLRGFEKVSLAAGESKTVKFALPASELAFVGADGKWRLEAGEFRMSCGGQVVMLNCTQTKVWDTPNI
;
A
#
# COMPACT_ATOMS: atom_id res chain seq x y z
N MET A 1 42.32 29.29 48.35
CA MET A 1 42.78 27.93 48.66
C MET A 1 42.78 27.11 47.39
N ASN A 2 43.97 26.97 46.80
CA ASN A 2 44.23 26.20 45.56
C ASN A 2 44.11 24.70 45.83
N ARG A 3 43.48 23.94 44.92
CA ARG A 3 43.83 22.54 44.69
C ARG A 3 43.88 22.26 43.20
N HIS A 4 45.09 22.00 42.72
CA HIS A 4 45.39 21.43 41.40
C HIS A 4 44.88 20.01 41.29
N LEU A 5 44.34 19.64 40.17
CA LEU A 5 44.09 18.26 39.78
C LEU A 5 44.91 17.98 38.49
N THR A 6 45.82 17.06 38.63
CA THR A 6 46.77 16.54 37.65
C THR A 6 46.04 15.59 36.71
N PHE A 7 46.28 15.75 35.42
CA PHE A 7 45.93 14.77 34.38
C PHE A 7 46.94 13.61 34.37
N SER A 8 46.45 12.40 34.51
CA SER A 8 47.23 11.17 34.24
C SER A 8 46.80 10.61 32.90
N ALA A 9 47.74 10.54 31.96
CA ALA A 9 47.61 9.84 30.70
C ALA A 9 47.59 8.34 30.93
N LEU A 10 46.55 7.63 30.44
CA LEU A 10 46.50 6.16 30.41
C LEU A 10 46.80 5.69 28.98
N SER A 11 47.90 4.96 28.86
CA SER A 11 48.34 4.33 27.64
C SER A 11 47.43 3.14 27.28
N LEU A 12 46.94 3.11 26.05
CA LEU A 12 46.16 2.02 25.50
C LEU A 12 47.09 0.90 25.05
N ALA A 13 47.07 -0.22 25.73
CA ALA A 13 47.76 -1.46 25.32
C ALA A 13 46.82 -2.24 24.37
N VAL A 14 47.23 -2.40 23.12
CA VAL A 14 46.61 -3.29 22.15
C VAL A 14 46.96 -4.74 22.50
N VAL A 15 45.96 -5.51 22.93
CA VAL A 15 46.10 -6.97 23.08
C VAL A 15 45.51 -7.62 21.81
N LEU A 16 46.39 -8.16 20.99
CA LEU A 16 46.06 -9.08 19.90
C LEU A 16 45.69 -10.44 20.53
N LEU A 17 44.39 -10.76 20.54
CA LEU A 17 43.91 -12.11 20.81
C LEU A 17 43.66 -12.81 19.47
N ALA A 18 44.54 -13.75 19.14
CA ALA A 18 44.28 -14.76 18.13
C ALA A 18 43.22 -15.72 18.68
N GLY A 19 42.01 -15.60 18.21
CA GLY A 19 40.90 -16.51 18.50
C GLY A 19 40.79 -17.58 17.44
N CYS A 20 40.81 -18.81 17.88
CA CYS A 20 40.68 -20.04 17.11
C CYS A 20 39.38 -20.06 16.31
N ALA A 21 39.47 -20.39 15.03
CA ALA A 21 38.36 -20.76 14.18
C ALA A 21 37.66 -22.01 14.73
N GLY A 22 36.47 -21.83 15.29
CA GLY A 22 35.50 -22.89 15.51
C GLY A 22 34.53 -22.87 14.33
N GLY A 23 34.66 -23.79 13.40
CA GLY A 23 33.76 -23.95 12.27
C GLY A 23 32.36 -24.41 12.73
N GLY A 24 31.43 -23.51 12.83
CA GLY A 24 30.01 -23.80 12.73
C GLY A 24 29.61 -23.64 11.27
N SER A 25 29.31 -24.73 10.59
CA SER A 25 28.70 -24.71 9.25
C SER A 25 27.23 -24.25 9.39
N GLY A 26 27.03 -22.96 9.55
CA GLY A 26 25.74 -22.36 9.22
C GLY A 26 25.60 -22.49 7.70
N GLN A 27 24.63 -23.22 7.23
CA GLN A 27 24.20 -23.14 5.84
C GLN A 27 23.85 -21.67 5.57
N ALA A 28 24.63 -21.01 4.70
CA ALA A 28 24.24 -19.70 4.19
C ALA A 28 22.86 -19.85 3.55
N SER A 29 21.90 -19.01 3.93
CA SER A 29 20.60 -18.96 3.26
C SER A 29 20.82 -18.75 1.77
N ALA A 30 20.01 -19.40 0.94
CA ALA A 30 20.03 -19.12 -0.49
C ALA A 30 19.71 -17.62 -0.70
N PRO A 31 20.31 -16.96 -1.68
CA PRO A 31 19.98 -15.57 -1.99
C PRO A 31 18.48 -15.43 -2.36
N ALA A 32 17.87 -14.33 -1.93
CA ALA A 32 16.44 -14.06 -2.22
C ALA A 32 16.14 -14.12 -3.73
N ILE A 33 17.09 -13.67 -4.56
CA ILE A 33 17.02 -13.80 -6.03
C ILE A 33 18.27 -14.56 -6.50
N ALA A 34 18.06 -15.64 -7.26
CA ALA A 34 19.16 -16.40 -7.84
C ALA A 34 19.97 -15.51 -8.81
N ARG A 35 21.28 -15.44 -8.60
CA ARG A 35 22.17 -14.60 -9.43
C ARG A 35 22.40 -15.21 -10.82
N ASP A 36 22.20 -14.41 -11.86
CA ASP A 36 22.53 -14.77 -13.23
C ASP A 36 23.98 -14.38 -13.58
N ALA A 37 24.82 -15.38 -13.87
CA ALA A 37 26.24 -15.18 -14.14
C ALA A 37 26.50 -14.41 -15.44
N GLU A 38 25.57 -14.45 -16.42
CA GLU A 38 25.70 -13.70 -17.66
C GLU A 38 25.38 -12.23 -17.45
N ILE A 39 24.34 -11.94 -16.68
CA ILE A 39 24.00 -10.57 -16.28
C ILE A 39 25.17 -9.98 -15.51
N GLU A 40 25.74 -10.70 -14.54
CA GLU A 40 26.88 -10.19 -13.76
C GLU A 40 28.09 -9.87 -14.64
N ARG A 41 28.43 -10.73 -15.62
CA ARG A 41 29.50 -10.42 -16.59
C ARG A 41 29.21 -9.18 -17.43
N LYS A 42 27.96 -8.98 -17.87
CA LYS A 42 27.54 -7.79 -18.61
C LYS A 42 27.69 -6.53 -17.74
N VAL A 43 27.24 -6.59 -16.48
CA VAL A 43 27.37 -5.52 -15.49
C VAL A 43 28.84 -5.16 -15.28
N ASP A 44 29.73 -6.15 -15.04
CA ASP A 44 31.16 -5.93 -14.87
C ASP A 44 31.78 -5.24 -16.11
N SER A 45 31.39 -5.68 -17.30
CA SER A 45 31.88 -5.11 -18.55
C SER A 45 31.51 -3.66 -18.74
N VAL A 46 30.28 -3.24 -18.35
CA VAL A 46 29.83 -1.84 -18.43
C VAL A 46 30.49 -1.02 -17.35
N LEU A 47 30.42 -1.49 -16.09
CA LEU A 47 30.94 -0.77 -14.92
C LEU A 47 32.44 -0.44 -15.05
N SER A 48 33.24 -1.38 -15.59
CA SER A 48 34.69 -1.18 -15.77
C SER A 48 35.06 -0.07 -16.75
N LYS A 49 34.13 0.37 -17.58
CA LYS A 49 34.34 1.45 -18.59
C LYS A 49 33.81 2.80 -18.11
N MET A 50 33.10 2.85 -16.99
CA MET A 50 32.48 4.06 -16.48
C MET A 50 33.49 4.91 -15.70
N ASP A 51 33.56 6.19 -16.00
CA ASP A 51 34.21 7.18 -15.15
C ASP A 51 33.32 7.58 -13.96
N LEU A 52 33.88 8.36 -13.04
CA LEU A 52 33.13 8.76 -11.84
C LEU A 52 31.87 9.58 -12.18
N THR A 53 31.93 10.45 -13.18
CA THR A 53 30.77 11.25 -13.63
C THR A 53 29.63 10.36 -14.12
N ALA A 54 29.95 9.34 -14.91
CA ALA A 54 28.96 8.36 -15.35
C ALA A 54 28.39 7.54 -14.18
N LYS A 55 29.23 7.12 -13.24
CA LYS A 55 28.79 6.34 -12.07
C LYS A 55 27.82 7.14 -11.20
N VAL A 56 28.19 8.34 -10.76
CA VAL A 56 27.31 9.16 -9.90
C VAL A 56 26.05 9.62 -10.65
N GLY A 57 26.14 9.90 -11.96
CA GLY A 57 24.96 10.23 -12.75
C GLY A 57 23.93 9.09 -12.78
N GLN A 58 24.38 7.82 -12.87
CA GLN A 58 23.47 6.68 -12.82
C GLN A 58 22.77 6.52 -11.47
N MET A 59 23.32 7.05 -10.39
CA MET A 59 22.75 7.00 -9.04
C MET A 59 21.72 8.09 -8.77
N VAL A 60 21.43 8.97 -9.73
CA VAL A 60 20.50 10.10 -9.57
C VAL A 60 19.27 9.91 -10.42
N GLN A 61 18.12 10.20 -9.81
CA GLN A 61 16.80 10.25 -10.44
C GLN A 61 16.24 11.66 -10.31
N LEU A 62 15.85 12.27 -11.45
CA LEU A 62 15.28 13.61 -11.54
C LEU A 62 13.85 13.55 -12.11
N THR A 63 13.03 14.57 -11.80
CA THR A 63 11.69 14.67 -12.37
C THR A 63 11.71 15.08 -13.84
N SER A 64 10.67 14.70 -14.58
CA SER A 64 10.42 15.06 -15.98
C SER A 64 10.51 16.57 -16.23
N SER A 65 10.17 17.42 -15.25
CA SER A 65 10.28 18.90 -15.36
C SER A 65 11.70 19.39 -15.60
N THR A 66 12.72 18.61 -15.24
CA THR A 66 14.13 18.94 -15.46
C THR A 66 14.57 18.80 -16.93
N VAL A 67 13.74 18.16 -17.76
CA VAL A 67 14.00 17.94 -19.20
C VAL A 67 12.89 18.47 -20.10
N THR A 68 11.77 18.96 -19.55
CA THR A 68 10.65 19.50 -20.32
C THR A 68 10.73 21.00 -20.53
N SER A 69 10.11 21.49 -21.61
CA SER A 69 9.89 22.91 -21.87
C SER A 69 8.79 23.48 -20.96
N THR A 70 8.84 24.79 -20.73
CA THR A 70 7.82 25.53 -19.95
C THR A 70 6.71 26.11 -20.81
N ASP A 71 6.91 26.22 -22.12
CA ASP A 71 6.06 26.95 -23.07
C ASP A 71 5.48 26.08 -24.20
N GLY A 72 5.79 24.80 -24.20
CA GLY A 72 5.30 23.84 -25.19
C GLY A 72 5.35 22.42 -24.62
N ARG A 73 4.48 21.54 -25.11
CA ARG A 73 4.48 20.13 -24.68
C ARG A 73 5.56 19.34 -25.44
N THR A 74 6.83 19.70 -25.21
CA THR A 74 8.01 19.08 -25.81
C THR A 74 9.15 18.94 -24.80
N LEU A 75 10.17 18.14 -25.12
CA LEU A 75 11.41 18.14 -24.38
C LEU A 75 12.23 19.38 -24.76
N ASP A 76 12.84 20.01 -23.75
CA ASP A 76 13.83 21.07 -23.92
C ASP A 76 15.17 20.43 -24.24
N GLN A 77 15.68 20.68 -25.46
CA GLN A 77 16.89 20.03 -25.95
C GLN A 77 18.17 20.48 -25.21
N GLU A 78 18.21 21.70 -24.68
CA GLU A 78 19.36 22.20 -23.89
C GLU A 78 19.35 21.54 -22.49
N LYS A 79 18.21 21.48 -21.85
CA LYS A 79 18.03 20.75 -20.57
C LYS A 79 18.34 19.27 -20.76
N LEU A 80 17.80 18.63 -21.79
CA LEU A 80 18.03 17.21 -22.08
C LEU A 80 19.53 16.93 -22.32
N GLN A 81 20.23 17.79 -23.08
CA GLN A 81 21.66 17.69 -23.28
C GLN A 81 22.40 17.85 -21.93
N LYS A 82 21.98 18.78 -21.07
CA LYS A 82 22.61 19.01 -19.79
C LYS A 82 22.43 17.82 -18.84
N VAL A 83 21.21 17.42 -18.65
CA VAL A 83 20.82 16.36 -17.66
C VAL A 83 21.30 14.99 -18.12
N ILE A 84 20.89 14.55 -19.30
CA ILE A 84 21.20 13.20 -19.82
C ILE A 84 22.54 13.17 -20.51
N GLY A 85 22.84 14.18 -21.36
CA GLY A 85 24.05 14.21 -22.17
C GLY A 85 25.33 14.45 -21.37
N GLU A 86 25.34 15.40 -20.42
CA GLU A 86 26.54 15.81 -19.69
C GLU A 86 26.59 15.19 -18.28
N MET A 87 25.52 15.31 -17.48
CA MET A 87 25.49 14.79 -16.11
C MET A 87 25.28 13.27 -16.06
N LYS A 88 24.87 12.64 -17.19
CA LYS A 88 24.68 11.17 -17.31
C LYS A 88 23.64 10.63 -16.35
N VAL A 89 22.60 11.41 -16.05
CA VAL A 89 21.53 11.01 -15.12
C VAL A 89 20.90 9.70 -15.57
N GLY A 90 20.83 8.76 -14.64
CA GLY A 90 20.45 7.36 -14.93
C GLY A 90 18.97 7.08 -14.88
N SER A 91 18.17 8.00 -14.32
CA SER A 91 16.73 7.83 -14.18
C SER A 91 15.97 9.15 -14.25
N ILE A 92 14.80 9.11 -14.87
CA ILE A 92 13.80 10.20 -14.87
C ILE A 92 12.50 9.61 -14.31
N LEU A 93 11.74 10.44 -13.58
CA LEU A 93 10.46 10.04 -13.01
C LEU A 93 9.37 11.10 -13.23
N ASN A 94 8.17 10.71 -12.80
CA ASN A 94 6.94 11.49 -12.73
C ASN A 94 6.27 11.72 -14.10
N VAL A 95 4.98 12.02 -14.05
CA VAL A 95 4.17 12.32 -15.22
C VAL A 95 4.59 13.68 -15.82
N PHE A 96 4.55 13.75 -17.13
CA PHE A 96 4.89 15.01 -17.82
C PHE A 96 3.84 16.08 -17.54
N TRP A 97 4.31 17.28 -17.14
CA TRP A 97 3.47 18.46 -16.79
C TRP A 97 2.45 18.19 -15.68
N ASP A 98 2.76 17.25 -14.77
CA ASP A 98 1.99 16.93 -13.57
C ASP A 98 0.55 16.46 -13.83
N GLU A 99 0.24 15.97 -15.04
CA GLU A 99 -1.07 15.42 -15.41
C GLU A 99 -0.96 14.24 -16.39
N ALA A 100 -1.94 13.34 -16.38
CA ALA A 100 -1.99 12.18 -17.26
C ALA A 100 -1.87 12.57 -18.74
N GLN A 101 -1.14 11.75 -19.51
CA GLN A 101 -0.93 11.88 -20.94
C GLN A 101 -1.42 10.63 -21.65
N SER A 102 -1.61 10.69 -22.99
CA SER A 102 -1.84 9.47 -23.75
C SER A 102 -0.60 8.59 -23.77
N ARG A 103 -0.78 7.27 -23.93
CA ARG A 103 0.33 6.31 -24.00
C ARG A 103 1.32 6.64 -25.13
N GLU A 104 0.80 7.04 -26.31
CA GLU A 104 1.61 7.35 -27.46
C GLU A 104 2.50 8.57 -27.21
N PHE A 105 1.93 9.61 -26.58
CA PHE A 105 2.66 10.83 -26.28
C PHE A 105 3.72 10.59 -25.19
N THR A 106 3.39 9.83 -24.15
CA THR A 106 4.35 9.41 -23.12
C THR A 106 5.49 8.61 -23.75
N ALA A 107 5.17 7.62 -24.59
CA ALA A 107 6.15 6.80 -25.26
C ALA A 107 7.07 7.61 -26.19
N GLU A 108 6.53 8.60 -26.91
CA GLU A 108 7.33 9.51 -27.73
C GLU A 108 8.38 10.26 -26.92
N LEU A 109 7.97 10.88 -25.79
CA LEU A 109 8.89 11.65 -24.95
C LEU A 109 9.93 10.74 -24.28
N VAL A 110 9.53 9.58 -23.75
CA VAL A 110 10.45 8.62 -23.14
C VAL A 110 11.44 8.09 -24.17
N SER A 111 11.02 7.84 -25.43
CA SER A 111 11.91 7.39 -26.49
C SER A 111 13.02 8.40 -26.82
N GLN A 112 12.72 9.69 -26.76
CA GLN A 112 13.70 10.76 -26.94
C GLN A 112 14.73 10.79 -25.81
N ILE A 113 14.30 10.63 -24.54
CA ILE A 113 15.19 10.52 -23.37
C ILE A 113 16.10 9.30 -23.50
N GLN A 114 15.56 8.15 -23.87
CA GLN A 114 16.31 6.92 -24.10
C GLN A 114 17.35 7.07 -25.20
N SER A 115 16.95 7.60 -26.36
CA SER A 115 17.83 7.81 -27.49
C SER A 115 19.00 8.72 -27.11
N LYS A 116 18.74 9.77 -26.33
CA LYS A 116 19.78 10.68 -25.83
C LYS A 116 20.75 9.99 -24.86
N SER A 117 20.26 9.15 -23.97
CA SER A 117 21.10 8.40 -23.02
C SER A 117 22.00 7.41 -23.73
N MET A 118 21.46 6.68 -24.70
CA MET A 118 22.23 5.73 -25.53
C MET A 118 23.29 6.45 -26.37
N GLU A 119 22.97 7.60 -26.96
CA GLU A 119 23.94 8.44 -27.67
C GLU A 119 25.11 8.91 -26.74
N ALA A 120 24.78 9.32 -25.51
CA ALA A 120 25.71 9.93 -24.60
C ALA A 120 26.72 8.96 -23.98
N ILE A 121 26.27 7.77 -23.54
CA ILE A 121 27.11 6.81 -22.81
C ILE A 121 26.84 5.34 -23.13
N GLY A 122 25.89 5.03 -24.01
CA GLY A 122 25.51 3.64 -24.33
C GLY A 122 24.85 2.89 -23.16
N ILE A 123 24.30 3.61 -22.15
CA ILE A 123 23.58 3.07 -21.01
C ILE A 123 22.16 3.63 -21.05
N PRO A 124 21.11 2.80 -21.05
CA PRO A 124 19.73 3.28 -21.09
C PRO A 124 19.36 4.05 -19.82
N CYS A 125 18.54 5.10 -19.96
CA CYS A 125 17.88 5.76 -18.84
C CYS A 125 16.70 4.93 -18.39
N ILE A 126 16.41 4.82 -17.09
CA ILE A 126 15.21 4.15 -16.61
C ILE A 126 14.14 5.20 -16.27
N TYR A 127 12.92 5.02 -16.78
CA TYR A 127 11.79 5.91 -16.49
C TYR A 127 10.87 5.27 -15.49
N GLY A 128 10.51 5.99 -14.41
CA GLY A 128 9.62 5.49 -13.34
C GLY A 128 8.36 6.34 -13.17
N LEU A 129 7.24 5.70 -12.83
CA LEU A 129 5.96 6.37 -12.53
C LEU A 129 5.26 5.75 -11.33
N ASP A 130 4.46 6.59 -10.63
CA ASP A 130 3.51 6.19 -9.58
C ASP A 130 2.21 5.67 -10.21
N MET A 131 2.25 4.48 -10.78
CA MET A 131 1.06 3.74 -11.16
C MET A 131 0.60 2.95 -9.94
N ILE A 132 -0.48 3.39 -9.26
CA ILE A 132 -0.85 2.85 -7.94
C ILE A 132 -2.03 1.87 -8.04
N HIS A 133 -3.12 2.25 -8.69
CA HIS A 133 -4.28 1.38 -8.80
C HIS A 133 -4.70 1.15 -10.27
N GLY A 134 -3.73 0.79 -11.08
CA GLY A 134 -3.81 0.65 -12.54
C GLY A 134 -2.88 1.62 -13.24
N ALA A 135 -3.04 1.80 -14.55
CA ALA A 135 -2.23 2.72 -15.34
C ALA A 135 -2.69 4.18 -15.18
N THR A 136 -2.69 4.68 -13.96
CA THR A 136 -3.44 5.86 -13.51
C THR A 136 -2.91 7.20 -14.00
N TYR A 137 -1.71 7.23 -14.58
CA TYR A 137 -1.16 8.41 -15.26
C TYR A 137 -1.23 8.35 -16.79
N LEU A 138 -2.05 7.41 -17.32
CA LEU A 138 -2.43 7.37 -18.74
C LEU A 138 -3.89 7.76 -18.90
N THR A 139 -4.21 8.67 -19.84
CA THR A 139 -5.57 9.19 -20.02
C THR A 139 -6.60 8.12 -20.34
N ASP A 140 -6.17 7.06 -21.05
CA ASP A 140 -7.02 5.96 -21.49
C ASP A 140 -6.70 4.64 -20.78
N GLY A 141 -5.92 4.68 -19.68
CA GLY A 141 -5.53 3.50 -18.90
C GLY A 141 -6.69 2.92 -18.11
N THR A 142 -6.60 1.63 -17.79
CA THR A 142 -7.57 0.94 -16.94
C THR A 142 -7.30 1.25 -15.47
N PHE A 143 -8.32 1.74 -14.77
CA PHE A 143 -8.26 2.04 -13.34
C PHE A 143 -9.03 0.99 -12.55
N PHE A 144 -8.36 0.43 -11.58
CA PHE A 144 -8.94 -0.47 -10.58
C PHE A 144 -9.34 0.31 -9.32
N PRO A 145 -10.08 -0.30 -8.38
CA PRO A 145 -10.18 0.23 -7.02
C PRO A 145 -8.80 0.42 -6.39
N GLN A 146 -8.70 1.33 -5.42
CA GLN A 146 -7.47 1.51 -4.63
C GLN A 146 -7.12 0.23 -3.85
N GLU A 147 -5.87 0.10 -3.40
CA GLU A 147 -5.37 -1.12 -2.73
C GLU A 147 -6.19 -1.49 -1.49
N ILE A 148 -6.71 -0.52 -0.74
CA ILE A 148 -7.60 -0.77 0.41
C ILE A 148 -8.87 -1.51 0.00
N ASN A 149 -9.43 -1.19 -1.16
CA ASN A 149 -10.59 -1.88 -1.71
C ASN A 149 -10.21 -3.31 -2.16
N LEU A 150 -9.07 -3.47 -2.84
CA LEU A 150 -8.62 -4.81 -3.23
C LEU A 150 -8.44 -5.70 -2.00
N ALA A 151 -7.90 -5.15 -0.91
CA ALA A 151 -7.81 -5.87 0.37
C ALA A 151 -9.18 -6.28 0.92
N ALA A 152 -10.22 -5.43 0.77
CA ALA A 152 -11.58 -5.73 1.21
C ALA A 152 -12.21 -6.92 0.45
N THR A 153 -11.70 -7.27 -0.71
CA THR A 153 -12.13 -8.48 -1.43
C THR A 153 -11.67 -9.77 -0.74
N PHE A 154 -10.57 -9.76 0.02
CA PHE A 154 -9.87 -10.97 0.48
C PHE A 154 -9.66 -11.98 -0.66
N ASN A 155 -9.29 -11.46 -1.84
CA ASN A 155 -9.15 -12.25 -3.06
C ASN A 155 -7.91 -11.79 -3.84
N ARG A 156 -6.86 -12.60 -3.80
CA ARG A 156 -5.56 -12.33 -4.45
C ARG A 156 -5.66 -12.14 -5.96
N GLU A 157 -6.70 -12.73 -6.58
CA GLU A 157 -6.88 -12.66 -8.03
C GLU A 157 -7.09 -11.23 -8.54
N TYR A 158 -7.67 -10.34 -7.72
CA TYR A 158 -7.85 -8.94 -8.13
C TYR A 158 -6.57 -8.11 -8.01
N ALA A 159 -5.73 -8.36 -7.02
CA ALA A 159 -4.40 -7.75 -6.96
C ALA A 159 -3.55 -8.24 -8.15
N ARG A 160 -3.65 -9.53 -8.51
CA ARG A 160 -3.01 -10.08 -9.70
C ARG A 160 -3.54 -9.43 -10.98
N ALA A 161 -4.86 -9.34 -11.15
CA ALA A 161 -5.47 -8.76 -12.35
C ALA A 161 -5.12 -7.27 -12.53
N MET A 162 -5.09 -6.50 -11.42
CA MET A 162 -4.62 -5.12 -11.44
C MET A 162 -3.16 -5.04 -11.87
N GLY A 163 -2.28 -5.86 -11.27
CA GLY A 163 -0.86 -5.89 -11.63
C GLY A 163 -0.62 -6.26 -13.10
N GLU A 164 -1.34 -7.25 -13.66
CA GLU A 164 -1.26 -7.63 -15.08
C GLU A 164 -1.68 -6.48 -16.02
N ALA A 165 -2.80 -5.82 -15.73
CA ALA A 165 -3.28 -4.68 -16.52
C ALA A 165 -2.30 -3.50 -16.42
N MET A 166 -1.89 -3.14 -15.19
CA MET A 166 -0.97 -2.05 -14.93
C MET A 166 0.39 -2.27 -15.63
N ALA A 167 0.97 -3.47 -15.52
CA ALA A 167 2.23 -3.79 -16.17
C ALA A 167 2.14 -3.64 -17.69
N TYR A 168 1.13 -4.25 -18.28
CA TYR A 168 0.94 -4.24 -19.74
C TYR A 168 0.72 -2.82 -20.28
N GLU A 169 -0.16 -2.06 -19.63
CA GLU A 169 -0.51 -0.71 -20.07
C GLU A 169 0.63 0.31 -19.82
N THR A 170 1.34 0.17 -18.72
CA THR A 170 2.52 0.99 -18.41
C THR A 170 3.65 0.71 -19.41
N ARG A 171 3.87 -0.56 -19.76
CA ARG A 171 4.84 -0.96 -20.77
C ARG A 171 4.49 -0.42 -22.17
N ALA A 172 3.18 -0.36 -22.48
CA ALA A 172 2.66 0.24 -23.71
C ALA A 172 2.95 1.75 -23.81
N ALA A 173 3.25 2.43 -22.69
CA ALA A 173 3.67 3.81 -22.65
C ALA A 173 5.20 4.00 -22.58
N MET A 174 5.99 2.92 -22.80
CA MET A 174 7.45 2.89 -22.73
C MET A 174 8.02 3.16 -21.33
N VAL A 175 7.24 2.91 -20.27
CA VAL A 175 7.64 3.03 -18.86
C VAL A 175 7.96 1.64 -18.30
N PRO A 176 9.22 1.35 -17.93
CA PRO A 176 9.62 0.01 -17.49
C PRO A 176 9.61 -0.18 -15.97
N TRP A 177 9.28 0.84 -15.18
CA TRP A 177 9.39 0.81 -13.73
C TRP A 177 8.21 1.54 -13.07
N VAL A 178 7.54 0.87 -12.11
CA VAL A 178 6.43 1.43 -11.34
C VAL A 178 6.77 1.48 -9.85
N PHE A 179 6.22 2.47 -9.14
CA PHE A 179 6.41 2.63 -7.70
C PHE A 179 5.22 2.02 -6.94
N SER A 180 5.03 0.72 -7.16
CA SER A 180 4.01 -0.17 -6.57
C SER A 180 4.62 -1.56 -6.34
N PRO A 181 4.01 -2.39 -5.45
CA PRO A 181 2.86 -2.14 -4.57
C PRO A 181 3.18 -1.22 -3.38
N VAL A 182 2.13 -0.60 -2.79
CA VAL A 182 2.25 0.15 -1.54
C VAL A 182 1.95 -0.79 -0.37
N MET A 183 2.96 -1.11 0.42
CA MET A 183 2.91 -2.17 1.42
C MET A 183 2.92 -1.66 2.86
N ASP A 184 2.68 -0.37 3.02
CA ASP A 184 2.51 0.21 4.35
C ASP A 184 1.30 -0.41 5.04
N LEU A 185 1.43 -0.72 6.33
CA LEU A 185 0.29 -1.21 7.10
C LEU A 185 -0.58 -0.04 7.54
N GLY A 186 -1.83 0.01 7.08
CA GLY A 186 -2.82 1.01 7.44
C GLY A 186 -3.33 0.87 8.87
N ARG A 187 -2.45 0.98 9.87
CA ARG A 187 -2.77 0.73 11.29
C ARG A 187 -3.14 1.99 12.07
N ASN A 188 -2.86 3.17 11.52
CA ASN A 188 -3.31 4.43 12.09
C ASN A 188 -4.30 5.10 11.12
N PRO A 189 -5.61 5.10 11.43
CA PRO A 189 -6.63 5.66 10.53
C PRO A 189 -6.55 7.19 10.35
N VAL A 190 -5.72 7.89 11.13
CA VAL A 190 -5.48 9.34 10.94
C VAL A 190 -4.46 9.59 9.82
N TRP A 191 -3.63 8.60 9.50
CA TRP A 191 -2.60 8.72 8.46
C TRP A 191 -3.24 8.90 7.06
N PRO A 192 -2.84 9.94 6.28
CA PRO A 192 -3.53 10.30 5.04
C PRO A 192 -3.32 9.33 3.87
N ARG A 193 -2.41 8.36 4.01
CA ARG A 193 -2.12 7.37 2.97
C ARG A 193 -2.64 5.96 3.32
N MET A 194 -3.55 5.86 4.30
CA MET A 194 -4.12 4.57 4.72
C MET A 194 -4.76 3.82 3.55
N TRP A 195 -5.44 4.53 2.66
CA TRP A 195 -6.13 3.98 1.51
C TRP A 195 -5.21 3.43 0.41
N GLU A 196 -3.94 3.83 0.39
CA GLU A 196 -2.93 3.31 -0.54
C GLU A 196 -2.46 1.89 -0.17
N SER A 197 -2.89 1.34 0.97
CA SER A 197 -2.37 0.09 1.53
C SER A 197 -3.39 -1.04 1.46
N PHE A 198 -2.90 -2.29 1.58
CA PHE A 198 -3.75 -3.48 1.73
C PHE A 198 -4.27 -3.68 3.17
N GLY A 199 -4.57 -2.59 3.89
CA GLY A 199 -5.19 -2.60 5.20
C GLY A 199 -4.23 -2.77 6.38
N GLU A 200 -4.78 -3.15 7.55
CA GLU A 200 -4.04 -3.15 8.82
C GLU A 200 -3.27 -4.45 9.12
N ASP A 201 -3.59 -5.55 8.43
CA ASP A 201 -3.04 -6.87 8.72
C ASP A 201 -1.81 -7.20 7.87
N ALA A 202 -0.73 -7.66 8.53
CA ALA A 202 0.54 -7.94 7.85
C ALA A 202 0.48 -9.16 6.92
N TYR A 203 -0.35 -10.19 7.23
CA TYR A 203 -0.49 -11.37 6.39
C TYR A 203 -1.33 -11.06 5.14
N LEU A 204 -2.47 -10.38 5.30
CA LEU A 204 -3.30 -9.95 4.17
C LEU A 204 -2.51 -9.04 3.23
N ASN A 205 -1.78 -8.06 3.79
CA ASN A 205 -0.94 -7.14 3.02
C ASN A 205 0.14 -7.90 2.23
N ALA A 206 0.88 -8.80 2.88
CA ALA A 206 1.91 -9.60 2.23
C ALA A 206 1.36 -10.45 1.07
N GLU A 207 0.26 -11.16 1.29
CA GLU A 207 -0.35 -12.04 0.28
C GLU A 207 -0.87 -11.28 -0.94
N MET A 208 -1.51 -10.12 -0.72
CA MET A 208 -2.00 -9.28 -1.81
C MET A 208 -0.83 -8.64 -2.57
N ALA A 209 0.17 -8.10 -1.87
CA ALA A 209 1.34 -7.48 -2.46
C ALA A 209 2.23 -8.49 -3.23
N VAL A 210 2.36 -9.72 -2.75
CA VAL A 210 3.06 -10.80 -3.49
C VAL A 210 2.33 -11.12 -4.80
N ALA A 211 1.00 -11.20 -4.77
CA ALA A 211 0.20 -11.45 -5.96
C ALA A 211 0.38 -10.34 -7.01
N GLU A 212 0.36 -9.07 -6.57
CA GLU A 212 0.60 -7.91 -7.43
C GLU A 212 2.04 -7.86 -7.94
N THR A 213 3.05 -8.08 -7.07
CA THR A 213 4.47 -8.09 -7.45
C THR A 213 4.76 -9.08 -8.57
N LYS A 214 4.24 -10.30 -8.46
CA LYS A 214 4.40 -11.33 -9.50
C LYS A 214 3.70 -10.95 -10.80
N ALA A 215 2.53 -10.37 -10.72
CA ALA A 215 1.79 -9.91 -11.89
C ALA A 215 2.49 -8.74 -12.60
N LEU A 216 3.09 -7.82 -11.83
CA LEU A 216 3.85 -6.69 -12.37
C LEU A 216 5.17 -7.12 -13.02
N GLN A 217 5.95 -8.00 -12.35
CA GLN A 217 7.29 -8.36 -12.80
C GLN A 217 7.39 -9.67 -13.61
N GLY A 218 6.36 -10.52 -13.57
CA GLY A 218 6.44 -11.89 -14.08
C GLY A 218 7.14 -12.85 -13.10
N GLU A 219 7.28 -14.10 -13.50
CA GLU A 219 7.79 -15.18 -12.64
C GLU A 219 9.32 -15.27 -12.57
N ASP A 220 10.04 -14.70 -13.56
CA ASP A 220 11.51 -14.73 -13.60
C ASP A 220 12.10 -13.35 -13.34
N PRO A 221 12.61 -13.07 -12.12
CA PRO A 221 13.18 -11.76 -11.77
C PRO A 221 14.48 -11.44 -12.55
N ASN A 222 15.10 -12.40 -13.22
CA ASN A 222 16.27 -12.16 -14.06
C ASN A 222 15.92 -11.83 -15.51
N ASN A 223 14.63 -11.94 -15.90
CA ASN A 223 14.19 -11.68 -17.27
C ASN A 223 12.78 -11.09 -17.29
N ILE A 224 12.68 -9.78 -17.06
CA ILE A 224 11.41 -9.04 -17.16
C ILE A 224 11.10 -8.83 -18.64
N ASP A 225 10.09 -9.50 -19.13
CA ASP A 225 9.73 -9.46 -20.55
C ASP A 225 9.05 -8.16 -20.98
N ASP A 226 8.63 -8.07 -22.22
CA ASP A 226 8.03 -6.88 -22.83
C ASP A 226 6.59 -6.57 -22.36
N ARG A 227 6.01 -7.37 -21.49
CA ARG A 227 4.67 -7.20 -20.92
C ARG A 227 4.71 -6.83 -19.43
N HIS A 228 5.88 -6.94 -18.81
CA HIS A 228 6.08 -6.73 -17.39
C HIS A 228 6.99 -5.52 -17.13
N VAL A 229 6.93 -5.02 -15.90
CA VAL A 229 7.70 -3.86 -15.41
C VAL A 229 8.40 -4.21 -14.10
N ALA A 230 9.45 -3.49 -13.73
CA ALA A 230 10.00 -3.62 -12.38
C ALA A 230 9.06 -2.96 -11.37
N VAL A 231 8.91 -3.57 -10.20
CA VAL A 231 8.22 -2.99 -9.04
C VAL A 231 9.16 -2.13 -8.21
N SER A 232 8.63 -1.22 -7.41
CA SER A 232 9.33 -0.61 -6.28
C SER A 232 8.44 -0.71 -5.05
N LEU A 233 8.78 -1.66 -4.17
CA LEU A 233 8.07 -1.87 -2.92
C LEU A 233 8.16 -0.63 -2.05
N LYS A 234 7.03 -0.07 -1.60
CA LYS A 234 7.04 1.17 -0.81
C LYS A 234 6.02 1.17 0.34
N HIS A 235 6.28 1.95 1.39
CA HIS A 235 7.54 2.65 1.67
C HIS A 235 8.28 1.92 2.78
N PHE A 236 9.47 1.48 2.55
CA PHE A 236 10.24 0.62 3.46
C PHE A 236 10.74 1.43 4.68
N MET A 237 10.25 1.14 5.88
CA MET A 237 9.07 0.45 6.37
C MET A 237 8.49 1.19 7.57
N GLY A 238 7.30 0.78 8.07
CA GLY A 238 6.71 1.35 9.30
C GLY A 238 6.15 2.76 9.14
N TYR A 239 5.86 3.19 7.94
CA TYR A 239 5.39 4.54 7.59
C TYR A 239 3.94 4.79 7.99
N GLY A 240 3.07 3.75 7.94
CA GLY A 240 1.63 3.84 8.22
C GLY A 240 1.24 3.99 9.70
N VAL A 241 2.19 4.24 10.61
CA VAL A 241 1.95 4.39 12.06
C VAL A 241 2.66 5.59 12.68
N PRO A 242 2.58 6.77 12.05
CA PRO A 242 3.18 7.96 12.64
C PRO A 242 2.51 8.30 13.97
N VAL A 243 3.30 8.68 14.98
CA VAL A 243 2.78 9.03 16.33
C VAL A 243 1.77 10.16 16.27
N SER A 244 1.98 11.12 15.39
CA SER A 244 1.08 12.27 15.20
C SER A 244 -0.15 11.97 14.34
N GLY A 245 -0.19 10.83 13.66
CA GLY A 245 -1.15 10.54 12.59
C GLY A 245 -0.91 11.32 11.28
N LYS A 246 0.13 12.16 11.21
CA LYS A 246 0.42 13.01 10.06
C LYS A 246 1.49 12.39 9.18
N ASP A 247 1.38 12.63 7.88
CA ASP A 247 2.32 12.17 6.89
C ASP A 247 3.74 12.68 7.13
N ARG A 248 4.75 11.88 6.77
CA ARG A 248 6.18 12.18 6.88
C ARG A 248 6.66 12.50 8.31
N THR A 249 5.96 11.97 9.32
CA THR A 249 6.29 12.19 10.73
C THR A 249 6.74 10.90 11.43
N PRO A 250 7.49 11.02 12.55
CA PRO A 250 8.14 9.87 13.20
C PRO A 250 7.18 8.78 13.69
N ALA A 251 7.58 7.52 13.51
CA ALA A 251 6.97 6.35 14.11
C ALA A 251 7.77 5.83 15.31
N ILE A 252 7.08 5.24 16.29
CA ILE A 252 7.68 4.51 17.41
C ILE A 252 7.11 3.09 17.37
N ILE A 253 7.96 2.12 17.07
CA ILE A 253 7.57 0.72 16.85
C ILE A 253 8.45 -0.16 17.71
N ALA A 254 7.85 -1.08 18.48
CA ALA A 254 8.60 -2.09 19.21
C ALA A 254 9.42 -2.96 18.24
N GLY A 255 10.66 -3.31 18.61
CA GLY A 255 11.57 -4.01 17.72
C GLY A 255 11.06 -5.38 17.27
N ASN A 256 10.32 -6.10 18.13
CA ASN A 256 9.65 -7.35 17.77
C ASN A 256 8.52 -7.12 16.73
N ASP A 257 7.63 -6.17 16.94
CA ASP A 257 6.57 -5.84 15.98
C ASP A 257 7.15 -5.35 14.64
N LEU A 258 8.25 -4.57 14.69
CA LEU A 258 8.94 -4.10 13.49
C LEU A 258 9.38 -5.27 12.61
N ARG A 259 9.96 -6.34 13.20
CA ARG A 259 10.39 -7.53 12.47
C ARG A 259 9.22 -8.45 12.08
N GLU A 260 8.26 -8.67 12.97
CA GLU A 260 7.18 -9.61 12.75
C GLU A 260 6.08 -9.09 11.80
N LYS A 261 5.76 -7.79 11.89
CA LYS A 261 4.61 -7.20 11.21
C LYS A 261 5.04 -6.30 10.05
N TYR A 262 5.94 -5.35 10.28
CA TYR A 262 6.27 -4.33 9.28
C TYR A 262 7.31 -4.78 8.27
N PHE A 263 8.24 -5.65 8.65
CA PHE A 263 9.23 -6.21 7.72
C PHE A 263 8.68 -7.34 6.86
N ARG A 264 7.74 -8.12 7.39
CA ARG A 264 7.19 -9.31 6.73
C ARG A 264 6.69 -9.05 5.30
N PRO A 265 5.82 -8.07 5.02
CA PRO A 265 5.33 -7.85 3.65
C PRO A 265 6.47 -7.61 2.65
N PHE A 266 7.47 -6.81 3.05
CA PHE A 266 8.64 -6.54 2.22
C PHE A 266 9.49 -7.78 1.99
N LYS A 267 9.77 -8.56 3.06
CA LYS A 267 10.50 -9.82 2.97
C LYS A 267 9.82 -10.77 1.99
N ASP A 268 8.53 -11.00 2.14
CA ASP A 268 7.76 -11.95 1.33
C ASP A 268 7.76 -11.52 -0.15
N CYS A 269 7.64 -10.22 -0.46
CA CYS A 269 7.76 -9.70 -1.83
C CYS A 269 9.18 -9.75 -2.39
N ILE A 270 10.21 -9.53 -1.57
CA ILE A 270 11.62 -9.70 -1.97
C ILE A 270 11.88 -11.16 -2.35
N GLU A 271 11.42 -12.11 -1.54
CA GLU A 271 11.52 -13.54 -1.79
C GLU A 271 10.69 -13.98 -3.02
N ALA A 272 9.61 -13.25 -3.32
CA ALA A 272 8.83 -13.41 -4.55
C ALA A 272 9.50 -12.79 -5.79
N GLY A 273 10.66 -12.12 -5.64
CA GLY A 273 11.49 -11.63 -6.74
C GLY A 273 11.49 -10.12 -6.95
N ALA A 274 10.95 -9.31 -6.03
CA ALA A 274 10.93 -7.85 -6.17
C ALA A 274 12.34 -7.25 -6.35
N LEU A 275 12.49 -6.36 -7.34
CA LEU A 275 13.78 -5.85 -7.79
C LEU A 275 14.18 -4.51 -7.18
N THR A 276 13.23 -3.70 -6.70
CA THR A 276 13.55 -2.42 -6.06
C THR A 276 12.70 -2.13 -4.84
N ILE A 277 13.23 -1.27 -3.97
CA ILE A 277 12.57 -0.79 -2.76
C ILE A 277 12.71 0.73 -2.72
N MET A 278 11.60 1.44 -2.40
CA MET A 278 11.61 2.86 -2.05
C MET A 278 11.53 3.01 -0.53
N VAL A 279 12.40 3.86 0.02
CA VAL A 279 12.52 4.03 1.47
C VAL A 279 11.41 4.92 2.03
N ASN A 280 10.97 4.65 3.24
CA ASN A 280 10.01 5.44 4.01
C ASN A 280 10.53 6.88 4.29
N SER A 281 9.70 7.87 4.00
CA SER A 281 10.01 9.30 4.17
C SER A 281 9.96 9.81 5.62
N ALA A 282 10.07 8.94 6.62
CA ALA A 282 10.03 9.30 8.04
C ALA A 282 11.15 8.63 8.82
N SER A 283 11.11 8.77 10.14
CA SER A 283 12.03 8.08 11.05
C SER A 283 11.32 7.01 11.88
N ILE A 284 12.06 5.96 12.23
CA ILE A 284 11.61 4.89 13.14
C ILE A 284 12.46 4.96 14.40
N ASN A 285 11.81 5.04 15.56
CA ASN A 285 12.49 5.06 16.87
C ASN A 285 13.60 6.12 16.96
N GLY A 286 13.41 7.27 16.29
CA GLY A 286 14.34 8.39 16.30
C GLY A 286 15.46 8.33 15.27
N VAL A 287 15.53 7.29 14.42
CA VAL A 287 16.50 7.18 13.33
C VAL A 287 15.79 7.39 11.99
N PRO A 288 16.18 8.42 11.19
CA PRO A 288 15.66 8.54 9.83
C PRO A 288 15.91 7.28 9.02
N THR A 289 14.89 6.76 8.33
CA THR A 289 15.00 5.48 7.64
C THR A 289 16.08 5.53 6.55
N HIS A 290 16.24 6.66 5.88
CA HIS A 290 17.28 6.90 4.87
C HIS A 290 18.73 6.87 5.41
N ALA A 291 18.91 6.98 6.73
CA ALA A 291 20.22 6.89 7.40
C ALA A 291 20.38 5.60 8.22
N ASN A 292 19.43 4.67 8.14
CA ASN A 292 19.40 3.47 8.95
C ASN A 292 20.09 2.27 8.25
N ALA A 293 21.41 2.16 8.46
CA ALA A 293 22.21 1.08 7.85
C ALA A 293 21.79 -0.32 8.35
N GLU A 294 21.29 -0.45 9.59
CA GLU A 294 20.82 -1.73 10.11
C GLU A 294 19.65 -2.26 9.27
N LEU A 295 18.69 -1.39 8.94
CA LEU A 295 17.51 -1.78 8.15
C LEU A 295 17.86 -1.94 6.66
N LEU A 296 18.55 -0.95 6.06
CA LEU A 296 18.78 -0.92 4.62
C LEU A 296 19.86 -1.91 4.16
N THR A 297 20.95 -1.98 4.89
CA THR A 297 22.05 -2.92 4.58
C THR A 297 21.86 -4.22 5.32
N GLY A 298 21.73 -4.19 6.65
CA GLY A 298 21.68 -5.40 7.48
C GLY A 298 20.49 -6.29 7.15
N TRP A 299 19.25 -5.78 7.32
CA TRP A 299 18.06 -6.63 7.15
C TRP A 299 17.75 -6.96 5.69
N VAL A 300 17.96 -6.01 4.76
CA VAL A 300 17.54 -6.20 3.36
C VAL A 300 18.68 -6.82 2.54
N LYS A 301 19.86 -6.20 2.52
CA LYS A 301 20.93 -6.63 1.61
C LYS A 301 21.70 -7.84 2.14
N GLU A 302 21.96 -7.89 3.47
CA GLU A 302 22.79 -8.94 4.09
C GLU A 302 21.94 -10.13 4.56
N ASP A 303 20.92 -9.92 5.41
CA ASP A 303 20.11 -11.02 5.97
C ASP A 303 19.35 -11.81 4.89
N LEU A 304 18.90 -11.13 3.81
CA LEU A 304 18.20 -11.75 2.68
C LEU A 304 19.12 -12.06 1.48
N ASP A 305 20.41 -11.70 1.54
CA ASP A 305 21.35 -11.75 0.38
C ASP A 305 20.68 -11.20 -0.90
N TRP A 306 20.00 -10.03 -0.77
CA TRP A 306 19.24 -9.44 -1.86
C TRP A 306 20.10 -8.53 -2.73
N ASP A 307 20.03 -8.70 -4.02
CA ASP A 307 20.85 -7.99 -5.01
C ASP A 307 20.12 -6.88 -5.77
N GLY A 308 18.89 -6.55 -5.35
CA GLY A 308 18.09 -5.47 -5.91
C GLY A 308 18.58 -4.06 -5.49
N MET A 309 17.85 -3.04 -5.90
CA MET A 309 18.20 -1.63 -5.77
C MET A 309 17.31 -0.91 -4.74
N ILE A 310 17.92 -0.08 -3.90
CA ILE A 310 17.20 0.80 -2.96
C ILE A 310 17.22 2.24 -3.50
N VAL A 311 16.04 2.83 -3.68
CA VAL A 311 15.84 4.24 -4.06
C VAL A 311 15.26 5.03 -2.88
N THR A 312 15.59 6.33 -2.76
CA THR A 312 14.97 7.22 -1.78
C THR A 312 13.53 7.56 -2.18
N ASP A 313 12.75 8.09 -1.25
CA ASP A 313 11.54 8.84 -1.55
C ASP A 313 11.91 10.30 -1.93
N TRP A 314 10.92 11.12 -2.26
CA TRP A 314 11.01 12.46 -2.84
C TRP A 314 11.81 13.43 -1.97
N ALA A 315 13.00 13.83 -2.46
CA ALA A 315 13.91 14.78 -1.83
C ALA A 315 14.38 14.38 -0.40
N ASP A 316 14.28 13.13 0.00
CA ASP A 316 14.46 12.73 1.41
C ASP A 316 15.92 12.73 1.88
N ILE A 317 16.89 12.73 0.97
CA ILE A 317 18.28 13.03 1.36
C ILE A 317 18.39 14.45 1.91
N ASN A 318 17.71 15.42 1.27
CA ASN A 318 17.71 16.80 1.74
C ASN A 318 17.04 16.93 3.11
N ASN A 319 16.00 16.11 3.37
CA ASN A 319 15.31 16.08 4.65
C ASN A 319 16.21 15.67 5.82
N LEU A 320 17.29 14.90 5.61
CA LEU A 320 18.24 14.56 6.69
C LEU A 320 18.89 15.80 7.32
N PHE A 321 19.08 16.89 6.56
CA PHE A 321 19.61 18.13 7.12
C PHE A 321 18.57 19.24 7.28
N GLU A 322 17.56 19.35 6.40
CA GLU A 322 16.55 20.40 6.46
C GLU A 322 15.46 20.16 7.51
N ARG A 323 15.00 18.90 7.63
CA ARG A 323 13.91 18.49 8.51
C ARG A 323 14.37 17.74 9.76
N ASP A 324 15.22 16.73 9.57
CA ASP A 324 15.56 15.77 10.62
C ASP A 324 16.78 16.21 11.44
N HIS A 325 17.56 17.18 10.93
CA HIS A 325 18.75 17.77 11.57
C HIS A 325 19.79 16.75 12.05
N VAL A 326 19.97 15.66 11.31
CA VAL A 326 21.00 14.62 11.59
C VAL A 326 22.25 14.79 10.75
N ALA A 327 22.20 15.61 9.71
CA ALA A 327 23.32 16.06 8.91
C ALA A 327 23.41 17.59 8.96
N LYS A 328 24.62 18.16 8.75
CA LYS A 328 24.84 19.61 8.79
C LYS A 328 24.57 20.31 7.45
N ASP A 329 24.71 19.55 6.36
CA ASP A 329 24.54 20.03 5.00
C ASP A 329 24.20 18.84 4.06
N ARG A 330 23.92 19.16 2.78
CA ARG A 330 23.54 18.19 1.77
C ARG A 330 24.61 17.11 1.51
N LYS A 331 25.90 17.47 1.54
CA LYS A 331 27.00 16.52 1.31
C LYS A 331 27.08 15.50 2.43
N GLU A 332 27.03 15.95 3.68
CA GLU A 332 26.98 15.02 4.81
C GLU A 332 25.74 14.13 4.74
N ALA A 333 24.58 14.66 4.33
CA ALA A 333 23.35 13.90 4.14
C ALA A 333 23.49 12.84 3.03
N LEU A 334 24.07 13.20 1.89
CA LEU A 334 24.36 12.26 0.79
C LEU A 334 25.31 11.14 1.25
N ALA A 335 26.43 11.51 1.90
CA ALA A 335 27.38 10.52 2.43
C ALA A 335 26.71 9.58 3.44
N MET A 336 25.85 10.10 4.32
CA MET A 336 25.11 9.32 5.30
C MET A 336 24.18 8.32 4.63
N GLY A 337 23.31 8.76 3.73
CA GLY A 337 22.33 7.90 3.05
C GLY A 337 22.98 6.84 2.15
N ILE A 338 23.96 7.23 1.33
CA ILE A 338 24.65 6.29 0.45
C ILE A 338 25.40 5.22 1.26
N ASN A 339 26.12 5.61 2.33
CA ASN A 339 26.81 4.65 3.20
C ASN A 339 25.86 3.78 4.00
N ALA A 340 24.63 4.23 4.28
CA ALA A 340 23.59 3.41 4.92
C ALA A 340 23.01 2.33 3.99
N GLY A 341 23.18 2.48 2.67
CA GLY A 341 22.72 1.46 1.71
C GLY A 341 21.88 1.97 0.54
N ILE A 342 21.62 3.27 0.45
CA ILE A 342 20.89 3.86 -0.69
C ILE A 342 21.71 3.69 -1.98
N ASP A 343 21.07 3.24 -3.05
CA ASP A 343 21.70 3.03 -4.36
C ASP A 343 21.34 4.12 -5.38
N MET A 344 20.11 4.63 -5.32
CA MET A 344 19.64 5.71 -6.18
C MET A 344 18.99 6.82 -5.35
N VAL A 345 19.36 8.07 -5.63
CA VAL A 345 18.82 9.25 -4.96
C VAL A 345 17.75 9.89 -5.85
N MET A 346 16.51 9.93 -5.37
CA MET A 346 15.45 10.73 -5.97
C MET A 346 15.59 12.16 -5.49
N ASP A 347 16.38 12.96 -6.23
CA ASP A 347 16.49 14.40 -6.03
C ASP A 347 15.75 15.09 -7.18
N PRO A 348 14.48 15.44 -6.99
CA PRO A 348 13.59 15.73 -8.11
C PRO A 348 13.89 17.03 -8.86
N TYR A 349 14.64 17.97 -8.25
CA TYR A 349 14.62 19.36 -8.70
C TYR A 349 15.79 19.78 -9.60
N ASP A 350 16.99 19.24 -9.35
CA ASP A 350 18.18 19.63 -10.12
C ASP A 350 19.28 18.56 -10.10
N PHE A 351 20.25 18.72 -10.98
CA PHE A 351 21.40 17.82 -11.09
C PHE A 351 22.54 18.12 -10.12
N GLN A 352 22.39 19.09 -9.19
CA GLN A 352 23.44 19.42 -8.23
C GLN A 352 23.85 18.21 -7.38
N CYS A 353 22.91 17.28 -7.15
CA CYS A 353 23.17 16.00 -6.50
C CYS A 353 24.31 15.22 -7.17
N CYS A 354 24.40 15.21 -8.52
CA CYS A 354 25.50 14.56 -9.24
C CYS A 354 26.87 15.18 -8.91
N LEU A 355 26.90 16.50 -8.77
CA LEU A 355 28.15 17.24 -8.47
C LEU A 355 28.57 17.01 -7.02
N ASP A 356 27.62 17.08 -6.09
CA ASP A 356 27.86 16.87 -4.66
C ASP A 356 28.33 15.44 -4.38
N LEU A 357 27.69 14.42 -4.97
CA LEU A 357 28.14 13.02 -4.88
C LEU A 357 29.57 12.83 -5.39
N LYS A 358 29.90 13.46 -6.51
CA LYS A 358 31.25 13.40 -7.07
C LYS A 358 32.27 13.99 -6.10
N GLU A 359 32.00 15.17 -5.54
CA GLU A 359 32.87 15.82 -4.56
C GLU A 359 33.02 14.97 -3.27
N ASP A 360 31.95 14.32 -2.80
CA ASP A 360 32.00 13.45 -1.63
C ASP A 360 32.89 12.21 -1.85
N VAL A 361 32.84 11.64 -3.05
CA VAL A 361 33.74 10.53 -3.42
C VAL A 361 35.19 11.01 -3.51
N GLU A 362 35.45 12.15 -4.16
CA GLU A 362 36.79 12.75 -4.28
C GLU A 362 37.36 13.15 -2.90
N ALA A 363 36.50 13.58 -1.97
CA ALA A 363 36.85 13.86 -0.58
C ALA A 363 37.03 12.61 0.30
N GLY A 364 36.65 11.42 -0.19
CA GLY A 364 36.71 10.15 0.56
C GLY A 364 35.60 9.97 1.59
N LEU A 365 34.54 10.76 1.55
CA LEU A 365 33.37 10.62 2.42
C LEU A 365 32.50 9.42 2.01
N ILE A 366 32.47 9.10 0.72
CA ILE A 366 31.85 7.90 0.17
C ILE A 366 32.95 7.06 -0.50
N PRO A 367 33.16 5.80 -0.08
CA PRO A 367 34.17 4.96 -0.71
C PRO A 367 33.74 4.55 -2.13
N MET A 368 34.69 4.47 -3.06
CA MET A 368 34.43 4.04 -4.44
C MET A 368 33.75 2.67 -4.52
N SER A 369 34.08 1.77 -3.61
CA SER A 369 33.46 0.44 -3.55
C SER A 369 31.93 0.50 -3.29
N ARG A 370 31.45 1.50 -2.53
CA ARG A 370 30.01 1.70 -2.29
C ARG A 370 29.34 2.26 -3.54
N ILE A 371 30.00 3.16 -4.25
CA ILE A 371 29.54 3.67 -5.56
C ILE A 371 29.45 2.52 -6.57
N ASP A 372 30.48 1.68 -6.65
CA ASP A 372 30.50 0.53 -7.56
C ASP A 372 29.39 -0.49 -7.23
N ASP A 373 29.09 -0.72 -5.95
CA ASP A 373 27.97 -1.59 -5.55
C ASP A 373 26.61 -0.99 -5.95
N ALA A 374 26.39 0.32 -5.73
CA ALA A 374 25.14 0.99 -6.12
C ALA A 374 24.93 0.92 -7.65
N VAL A 375 25.96 1.30 -8.41
CA VAL A 375 25.90 1.28 -9.88
C VAL A 375 25.71 -0.13 -10.41
N ARG A 376 26.34 -1.14 -9.79
CA ARG A 376 26.16 -2.56 -10.13
C ARG A 376 24.68 -2.97 -10.01
N ARG A 377 24.01 -2.59 -8.93
CA ARG A 377 22.58 -2.88 -8.70
C ARG A 377 21.68 -2.19 -9.72
N ILE A 378 21.97 -0.92 -10.05
CA ILE A 378 21.26 -0.15 -11.09
C ILE A 378 21.45 -0.77 -12.47
N LEU A 379 22.66 -1.13 -12.84
CA LEU A 379 22.94 -1.77 -14.13
C LEU A 379 22.28 -3.15 -14.24
N ARG A 380 22.30 -3.94 -13.16
CA ARG A 380 21.63 -5.24 -13.09
C ARG A 380 20.13 -5.10 -13.37
N LEU A 381 19.45 -4.13 -12.72
CA LEU A 381 18.05 -3.82 -12.98
C LEU A 381 17.80 -3.50 -14.47
N LYS A 382 18.65 -2.67 -15.09
CA LYS A 382 18.52 -2.31 -16.51
C LYS A 382 18.73 -3.49 -17.45
N PHE A 383 19.61 -4.45 -17.10
CA PHE A 383 19.79 -5.69 -17.86
C PHE A 383 18.58 -6.63 -17.69
N ARG A 384 18.08 -6.79 -16.46
CA ARG A 384 16.90 -7.62 -16.16
C ARG A 384 15.66 -7.12 -16.90
N LEU A 385 15.53 -5.81 -17.11
CA LEU A 385 14.45 -5.17 -17.88
C LEU A 385 14.65 -5.24 -19.41
N GLY A 386 15.78 -5.80 -19.88
CA GLY A 386 16.10 -5.87 -21.31
C GLY A 386 16.41 -4.53 -21.98
N LEU A 387 16.62 -3.45 -21.20
CA LEU A 387 16.76 -2.08 -21.71
C LEU A 387 18.05 -1.89 -22.52
N PHE A 388 19.12 -2.67 -22.29
CA PHE A 388 20.33 -2.63 -23.10
C PHE A 388 20.13 -3.24 -24.49
N ASP A 389 19.29 -4.26 -24.59
CA ASP A 389 19.01 -4.96 -25.85
C ASP A 389 17.96 -4.23 -26.68
N ASN A 390 16.97 -3.63 -26.01
CA ASN A 390 15.87 -2.88 -26.62
C ASN A 390 15.52 -1.62 -25.82
N PRO A 391 16.33 -0.53 -25.90
CA PRO A 391 16.10 0.71 -25.13
C PRO A 391 14.87 1.48 -25.60
N VAL A 392 14.47 1.33 -26.88
CA VAL A 392 13.28 1.95 -27.49
C VAL A 392 12.55 0.85 -28.24
N TRP A 393 11.39 0.45 -27.72
CA TRP A 393 10.60 -0.63 -28.31
C TRP A 393 9.33 -0.13 -29.02
N ASP A 394 8.80 -0.94 -29.91
CA ASP A 394 7.58 -0.64 -30.65
C ASP A 394 6.35 -0.81 -29.75
N VAL A 395 5.69 0.30 -29.43
CA VAL A 395 4.48 0.33 -28.60
C VAL A 395 3.19 0.01 -29.39
N SER A 396 3.25 -0.08 -30.71
CA SER A 396 2.06 -0.37 -31.55
C SER A 396 1.53 -1.80 -31.39
N GLY A 397 2.36 -2.71 -30.86
CA GLY A 397 2.01 -4.12 -30.63
C GLY A 397 1.18 -4.39 -29.37
N TYR A 398 0.90 -3.37 -28.55
CA TYR A 398 0.13 -3.53 -27.30
C TYR A 398 -1.39 -3.40 -27.56
N ASP A 399 -1.97 -4.42 -28.21
CA ASP A 399 -3.35 -4.46 -28.67
C ASP A 399 -4.39 -4.71 -27.55
N ARG A 400 -3.94 -5.13 -26.35
CA ARG A 400 -4.79 -5.29 -25.15
C ARG A 400 -4.87 -4.04 -24.28
N PHE A 401 -4.25 -2.93 -24.67
CA PHE A 401 -4.36 -1.66 -23.91
C PHE A 401 -5.84 -1.24 -23.81
N ALA A 402 -6.31 -0.92 -22.59
CA ALA A 402 -7.70 -0.60 -22.26
C ALA A 402 -8.70 -1.63 -22.81
N CYS A 403 -8.35 -2.91 -22.80
CA CYS A 403 -9.22 -3.94 -23.34
C CYS A 403 -10.37 -4.27 -22.38
N LYS A 404 -11.45 -4.82 -22.97
CA LYS A 404 -12.63 -5.21 -22.20
C LYS A 404 -12.32 -6.17 -21.05
N GLU A 405 -11.33 -7.05 -21.17
CA GLU A 405 -10.94 -7.99 -20.12
C GLU A 405 -10.42 -7.26 -18.89
N PHE A 406 -9.61 -6.21 -19.04
CA PHE A 406 -9.11 -5.39 -17.96
C PHE A 406 -10.22 -4.56 -17.32
N GLU A 407 -11.09 -3.96 -18.13
CA GLU A 407 -12.26 -3.23 -17.66
C GLU A 407 -13.24 -4.13 -16.88
N ASP A 408 -13.50 -5.34 -17.37
CA ASP A 408 -14.36 -6.31 -16.69
C ASP A 408 -13.75 -6.75 -15.34
N ALA A 409 -12.42 -6.92 -15.26
CA ALA A 409 -11.74 -7.23 -14.02
C ALA A 409 -11.79 -6.06 -13.03
N ALA A 410 -11.64 -4.83 -13.50
CA ALA A 410 -11.79 -3.62 -12.68
C ALA A 410 -13.22 -3.50 -12.12
N TYR A 411 -14.24 -3.70 -12.94
CA TYR A 411 -15.64 -3.73 -12.48
C TYR A 411 -15.89 -4.84 -11.45
N ALA A 412 -15.45 -6.06 -11.72
CA ALA A 412 -15.65 -7.19 -10.81
C ALA A 412 -14.93 -6.98 -9.47
N SER A 413 -13.76 -6.36 -9.48
CA SER A 413 -13.04 -6.00 -8.24
C SER A 413 -13.76 -4.91 -7.45
N ALA A 414 -14.36 -3.91 -8.11
CA ALA A 414 -15.20 -2.90 -7.46
C ALA A 414 -16.42 -3.54 -6.80
N VAL A 415 -17.17 -4.39 -7.51
CA VAL A 415 -18.32 -5.14 -6.96
C VAL A 415 -17.93 -5.94 -5.72
N GLU A 416 -16.78 -6.66 -5.76
CA GLU A 416 -16.38 -7.54 -4.65
C GLU A 416 -15.74 -6.76 -3.48
N SER A 417 -15.35 -5.50 -3.68
CA SER A 417 -14.69 -4.67 -2.67
C SER A 417 -15.63 -3.84 -1.81
N GLU A 418 -16.80 -3.46 -2.32
CA GLU A 418 -17.74 -2.63 -1.58
C GLU A 418 -18.38 -3.42 -0.44
N VAL A 419 -18.42 -2.82 0.76
CA VAL A 419 -18.75 -3.52 2.00
C VAL A 419 -20.11 -3.09 2.54
N LEU A 420 -21.07 -4.01 2.65
CA LEU A 420 -22.32 -3.77 3.34
C LEU A 420 -22.11 -3.88 4.85
N LEU A 421 -22.12 -2.76 5.57
CA LEU A 421 -21.88 -2.72 7.01
C LEU A 421 -23.14 -2.88 7.85
N LYS A 422 -24.31 -2.46 7.32
CA LYS A 422 -25.61 -2.51 8.00
C LYS A 422 -26.74 -2.63 6.97
N ASN A 423 -27.76 -3.43 7.26
CA ASN A 423 -28.98 -3.55 6.44
C ASN A 423 -30.20 -3.88 7.31
N GLU A 424 -30.73 -2.89 8.03
CA GLU A 424 -31.86 -3.07 8.94
C GLU A 424 -33.20 -3.23 8.21
N GLY A 425 -33.90 -4.30 8.55
CA GLY A 425 -35.20 -4.62 7.97
C GLY A 425 -35.14 -5.02 6.50
N GLY A 426 -33.95 -5.29 5.96
CA GLY A 426 -33.79 -5.68 4.56
C GLY A 426 -34.19 -4.56 3.60
N ILE A 427 -33.79 -3.30 3.89
CA ILE A 427 -34.09 -2.19 2.97
C ILE A 427 -33.37 -2.36 1.63
N LEU A 428 -32.23 -3.01 1.61
CA LEU A 428 -31.51 -3.43 0.42
C LEU A 428 -31.78 -4.93 0.16
N PRO A 429 -31.88 -5.38 -1.11
CA PRO A 429 -31.82 -4.56 -2.35
C PRO A 429 -33.06 -3.70 -2.55
N LEU A 430 -32.88 -2.60 -3.31
CA LEU A 430 -33.99 -1.70 -3.68
C LEU A 430 -34.80 -2.28 -4.84
N GLU A 431 -36.13 -2.08 -4.81
CA GLU A 431 -37.01 -2.45 -5.92
C GLU A 431 -36.90 -1.44 -7.08
N TYR A 432 -36.96 -1.93 -8.32
CA TYR A 432 -37.03 -1.06 -9.49
C TYR A 432 -38.27 -0.13 -9.42
N GLY A 433 -38.06 1.12 -9.75
CA GLY A 433 -39.10 2.17 -9.68
C GLY A 433 -39.15 2.90 -8.34
N THR A 434 -38.35 2.53 -7.36
CA THR A 434 -38.13 3.28 -6.12
C THR A 434 -37.65 4.70 -6.46
N LYS A 435 -38.27 5.70 -5.82
CA LYS A 435 -37.83 7.11 -5.97
C LYS A 435 -36.70 7.40 -5.01
N ILE A 436 -35.54 7.72 -5.56
CA ILE A 436 -34.29 7.91 -4.85
C ILE A 436 -33.90 9.38 -4.84
N LEU A 437 -33.58 9.93 -3.69
CA LEU A 437 -32.80 11.16 -3.57
C LEU A 437 -31.35 10.78 -3.30
N VAL A 438 -30.47 11.07 -4.24
CA VAL A 438 -29.01 11.04 -4.02
C VAL A 438 -28.58 12.39 -3.48
N THR A 439 -27.82 12.41 -2.40
CA THR A 439 -27.39 13.62 -1.71
C THR A 439 -25.99 13.44 -1.11
N GLY A 440 -25.39 14.51 -0.62
CA GLY A 440 -24.02 14.51 -0.11
C GLY A 440 -22.98 14.90 -1.18
N PRO A 441 -21.78 15.33 -0.75
CA PRO A 441 -20.77 15.88 -1.67
C PRO A 441 -20.19 14.81 -2.61
N ASN A 442 -20.21 13.53 -2.22
CA ASN A 442 -19.64 12.44 -2.98
C ASN A 442 -20.62 11.77 -3.98
N GLY A 443 -21.90 12.19 -3.98
CA GLY A 443 -22.93 11.56 -4.81
C GLY A 443 -22.73 11.74 -6.31
N ASN A 444 -22.04 12.79 -6.75
CA ASN A 444 -21.82 13.12 -8.16
C ASN A 444 -20.38 13.60 -8.38
N SER A 445 -19.39 12.78 -8.03
CA SER A 445 -17.97 13.09 -8.17
C SER A 445 -17.15 11.83 -8.49
N MET A 446 -16.60 11.77 -9.68
CA MET A 446 -15.62 10.75 -10.06
C MET A 446 -14.30 10.93 -9.30
N ARG A 447 -13.96 12.19 -8.98
CA ARG A 447 -12.77 12.52 -8.20
C ARG A 447 -12.80 11.86 -6.82
N ALA A 448 -13.93 11.91 -6.13
CA ALA A 448 -14.11 11.27 -4.83
C ALA A 448 -14.07 9.73 -4.92
N LEU A 449 -14.62 9.14 -6.00
CA LEU A 449 -14.58 7.68 -6.21
C LEU A 449 -13.16 7.15 -6.47
N ASN A 450 -12.30 7.94 -7.10
CA ASN A 450 -10.95 7.49 -7.48
C ASN A 450 -9.89 7.83 -6.41
N GLY A 451 -10.02 8.97 -5.73
CA GLY A 451 -9.01 9.43 -4.79
C GLY A 451 -7.75 10.00 -5.45
N GLY A 452 -6.66 10.08 -4.69
CA GLY A 452 -5.34 10.52 -5.17
C GLY A 452 -4.69 9.54 -6.14
N TRP A 453 -3.56 9.92 -6.72
CA TRP A 453 -2.83 9.15 -7.75
C TRP A 453 -3.66 8.81 -8.99
N SER A 454 -4.73 9.58 -9.26
CA SER A 454 -5.68 9.36 -10.36
C SER A 454 -5.64 10.53 -11.33
N TYR A 455 -5.00 10.36 -12.49
CA TYR A 455 -4.70 11.33 -13.54
C TYR A 455 -3.76 12.47 -13.13
N THR A 456 -3.79 12.89 -11.87
CA THR A 456 -2.87 13.83 -11.24
C THR A 456 -2.55 13.35 -9.83
N TRP A 457 -1.50 13.89 -9.20
CA TRP A 457 -1.12 13.53 -7.85
C TRP A 457 -2.27 13.62 -6.83
N GLN A 458 -3.03 14.72 -6.84
CA GLN A 458 -4.15 14.91 -5.89
C GLN A 458 -5.51 14.39 -6.40
N GLY A 459 -5.54 13.72 -7.56
CA GLY A 459 -6.72 13.21 -8.21
C GLY A 459 -7.51 14.28 -8.99
N ASP A 460 -7.84 13.96 -10.24
CA ASP A 460 -8.62 14.87 -11.13
C ASP A 460 -9.56 14.09 -12.07
N ALA A 461 -10.15 12.99 -11.57
CA ALA A 461 -10.98 12.11 -12.38
C ALA A 461 -12.22 12.81 -12.95
N ASP A 462 -12.79 13.83 -12.29
CA ASP A 462 -13.92 14.60 -12.83
C ASP A 462 -13.61 15.23 -14.20
N ARG A 463 -12.34 15.59 -14.45
CA ARG A 463 -11.90 16.18 -15.73
C ARG A 463 -11.60 15.13 -16.80
N PHE A 464 -11.07 13.97 -16.41
CA PHE A 464 -10.56 12.98 -17.35
C PHE A 464 -11.50 11.80 -17.59
N ALA A 465 -12.36 11.46 -16.62
CA ALA A 465 -13.27 10.31 -16.65
C ALA A 465 -14.74 10.74 -16.80
N ALA A 466 -15.01 11.76 -17.60
CA ALA A 466 -16.36 12.28 -17.83
C ALA A 466 -17.29 11.31 -18.61
N ASP A 467 -16.75 10.22 -19.13
CA ASP A 467 -17.45 9.12 -19.79
C ASP A 467 -17.78 7.95 -18.83
N ARG A 468 -17.43 8.08 -17.55
CA ARG A 468 -17.72 7.10 -16.49
C ARG A 468 -18.84 7.61 -15.58
N ASN A 469 -19.59 6.68 -15.01
CA ASN A 469 -20.73 7.02 -14.17
C ASN A 469 -20.32 7.33 -12.73
N THR A 470 -20.72 8.48 -12.23
CA THR A 470 -20.76 8.77 -10.79
C THR A 470 -21.82 7.90 -10.09
N ILE A 471 -21.88 7.91 -8.75
CA ILE A 471 -22.94 7.20 -8.00
C ILE A 471 -24.33 7.65 -8.47
N TYR A 472 -24.53 8.96 -8.63
CA TYR A 472 -25.81 9.49 -9.09
C TYR A 472 -26.17 9.01 -10.50
N GLU A 473 -25.25 9.09 -11.43
CA GLU A 473 -25.47 8.71 -12.83
C GLU A 473 -25.75 7.21 -12.97
N ALA A 474 -24.97 6.38 -12.29
CA ALA A 474 -25.16 4.92 -12.26
C ALA A 474 -26.53 4.54 -11.66
N LEU A 475 -26.94 5.16 -10.55
CA LEU A 475 -28.26 4.92 -9.96
C LEU A 475 -29.39 5.44 -10.88
N ALA A 476 -29.18 6.57 -11.58
CA ALA A 476 -30.18 7.11 -12.54
C ALA A 476 -30.32 6.18 -13.75
N GLU A 477 -29.24 5.63 -14.27
CA GLU A 477 -29.27 4.63 -15.33
C GLU A 477 -29.99 3.34 -14.85
N LYS A 478 -29.63 2.84 -13.67
CA LYS A 478 -30.14 1.58 -13.11
C LYS A 478 -31.64 1.65 -12.74
N PHE A 479 -32.08 2.68 -12.01
CA PHE A 479 -33.45 2.80 -11.49
C PHE A 479 -34.35 3.69 -12.37
N GLY A 480 -33.80 4.32 -13.38
CA GLY A 480 -34.46 5.22 -14.34
C GLY A 480 -34.35 6.68 -13.92
N GLU A 481 -33.96 7.56 -14.87
CA GLU A 481 -33.74 9.01 -14.68
C GLU A 481 -34.90 9.77 -14.00
N LYS A 482 -36.15 9.34 -14.23
CA LYS A 482 -37.32 9.97 -13.60
C LYS A 482 -37.47 9.66 -12.11
N ASN A 483 -36.84 8.58 -11.66
CA ASN A 483 -36.95 8.08 -10.29
C ASN A 483 -35.76 8.53 -9.41
N VAL A 484 -34.68 9.02 -10.00
CA VAL A 484 -33.49 9.43 -9.24
C VAL A 484 -33.31 10.95 -9.38
N THR A 485 -33.14 11.59 -8.24
CA THR A 485 -32.92 13.05 -8.16
C THR A 485 -31.62 13.30 -7.41
N PHE A 486 -30.80 14.23 -7.86
CA PHE A 486 -29.62 14.69 -7.17
C PHE A 486 -29.79 16.07 -6.55
N GLU A 487 -29.51 16.22 -5.27
CA GLU A 487 -29.38 17.51 -4.57
C GLU A 487 -28.29 17.37 -3.50
N PRO A 488 -27.11 17.95 -3.69
CA PRO A 488 -25.94 17.63 -2.86
C PRO A 488 -26.10 18.06 -1.40
N GLY A 489 -26.78 19.16 -1.12
CA GLY A 489 -26.91 19.71 0.23
C GLY A 489 -25.61 20.28 0.81
N VAL A 490 -24.52 19.54 0.68
CA VAL A 490 -23.15 19.94 1.02
C VAL A 490 -22.28 19.76 -0.22
N VAL A 491 -21.35 20.67 -0.46
CA VAL A 491 -20.39 20.59 -1.57
C VAL A 491 -19.00 20.98 -1.09
N TYR A 492 -17.96 20.39 -1.67
CA TYR A 492 -16.59 20.76 -1.38
C TYR A 492 -16.20 22.11 -1.98
N ASP A 493 -15.30 22.84 -1.29
CA ASP A 493 -14.68 24.05 -1.81
C ASP A 493 -13.47 23.69 -2.68
N GLU A 494 -13.64 23.67 -3.98
CA GLU A 494 -12.60 23.34 -4.96
C GLU A 494 -11.73 24.55 -5.37
N SER A 495 -11.89 25.71 -4.70
CA SER A 495 -11.21 26.95 -5.11
C SER A 495 -9.68 26.89 -4.95
N ASP A 496 -9.16 26.08 -4.03
CA ASP A 496 -7.71 25.86 -3.80
C ASP A 496 -7.46 24.45 -3.30
N ARG A 497 -7.75 23.45 -4.14
CA ARG A 497 -7.65 22.04 -3.80
C ARG A 497 -6.23 21.51 -3.55
N TRP A 498 -5.20 22.30 -3.89
CA TRP A 498 -3.80 21.96 -3.67
C TRP A 498 -3.28 22.40 -2.30
N ALA A 499 -3.98 23.30 -1.63
CA ALA A 499 -3.57 23.75 -0.31
C ALA A 499 -3.78 22.65 0.75
N SER A 500 -2.84 22.55 1.68
CA SER A 500 -2.97 21.60 2.80
C SER A 500 -4.29 21.77 3.54
N GLY A 501 -5.04 20.68 3.71
CA GLY A 501 -6.36 20.69 4.34
C GLY A 501 -7.49 21.29 3.50
N ALA A 502 -7.25 21.69 2.25
CA ALA A 502 -8.30 22.23 1.37
C ALA A 502 -9.42 21.21 1.12
N TRP A 503 -9.10 19.92 1.04
CA TRP A 503 -10.03 18.82 0.85
C TRP A 503 -11.15 18.73 1.92
N GLN A 504 -10.97 19.37 3.09
CA GLN A 504 -11.92 19.39 4.20
C GLN A 504 -12.88 20.59 4.15
N LYS A 505 -12.66 21.56 3.27
CA LYS A 505 -13.51 22.77 3.19
C LYS A 505 -14.80 22.48 2.47
N GLU A 506 -15.92 22.95 3.05
CA GLU A 506 -17.27 22.66 2.57
C GLU A 506 -18.18 23.88 2.62
N PHE A 507 -19.16 23.92 1.72
CA PHE A 507 -20.31 24.82 1.76
C PHE A 507 -21.57 24.01 2.12
N THR A 508 -22.35 24.51 3.09
CA THR A 508 -23.52 23.82 3.67
C THR A 508 -24.86 24.49 3.41
N ASP A 509 -24.87 25.58 2.68
CA ASP A 509 -26.06 26.37 2.36
C ASP A 509 -27.12 25.63 1.50
N GLY A 510 -26.75 24.49 0.92
CA GLY A 510 -27.63 23.59 0.19
C GLY A 510 -28.51 22.65 1.03
N ILE A 511 -28.21 22.46 2.33
CA ILE A 511 -28.90 21.47 3.19
C ILE A 511 -30.44 21.61 3.16
N SER A 512 -30.96 22.84 3.22
CA SER A 512 -32.39 23.06 3.19
C SER A 512 -33.07 22.64 1.87
N LYS A 513 -32.32 22.68 0.76
CA LYS A 513 -32.82 22.21 -0.56
C LYS A 513 -32.86 20.68 -0.59
N ALA A 514 -31.83 20.01 -0.05
CA ALA A 514 -31.80 18.54 0.06
C ALA A 514 -32.97 18.03 0.92
N VAL A 515 -33.22 18.66 2.07
CA VAL A 515 -34.38 18.36 2.93
C VAL A 515 -35.71 18.54 2.19
N ALA A 516 -35.85 19.62 1.43
CA ALA A 516 -37.07 19.84 0.62
C ALA A 516 -37.23 18.79 -0.49
N ALA A 517 -36.12 18.39 -1.13
CA ALA A 517 -36.12 17.33 -2.17
C ALA A 517 -36.52 15.96 -1.62
N ALA A 518 -36.17 15.64 -0.38
CA ALA A 518 -36.50 14.38 0.28
C ALA A 518 -38.01 14.11 0.37
N SER A 519 -38.87 15.16 0.33
CA SER A 519 -40.32 14.99 0.36
C SER A 519 -40.86 14.18 -0.81
N ARG A 520 -40.16 14.14 -1.95
CA ARG A 520 -40.53 13.42 -3.17
C ARG A 520 -39.91 12.07 -3.35
N ALA A 521 -38.97 11.70 -2.46
CA ALA A 521 -38.28 10.44 -2.49
C ALA A 521 -38.95 9.38 -1.59
N ASP A 522 -38.75 8.11 -1.91
CA ASP A 522 -39.12 6.97 -1.06
C ASP A 522 -37.94 6.62 -0.14
N VAL A 523 -36.71 6.78 -0.63
CA VAL A 523 -35.46 6.54 0.09
C VAL A 523 -34.43 7.62 -0.23
N ILE A 524 -33.54 7.89 0.74
CA ILE A 524 -32.42 8.82 0.61
C ILE A 524 -31.13 8.01 0.57
N VAL A 525 -30.29 8.23 -0.46
CA VAL A 525 -28.93 7.71 -0.56
C VAL A 525 -27.99 8.89 -0.26
N ALA A 526 -27.46 8.90 0.95
CA ALA A 526 -26.58 9.97 1.44
C ALA A 526 -25.11 9.54 1.26
N CYS A 527 -24.47 10.08 0.22
CA CYS A 527 -23.07 9.82 -0.12
C CYS A 527 -22.16 10.82 0.59
N VAL A 528 -21.55 10.38 1.67
CA VAL A 528 -20.69 11.19 2.54
C VAL A 528 -19.29 10.57 2.65
N GLY A 529 -18.34 11.32 3.15
CA GLY A 529 -16.98 10.84 3.31
C GLY A 529 -15.94 11.93 3.09
N GLU A 530 -14.97 11.66 2.23
CA GLU A 530 -13.84 12.53 2.00
C GLU A 530 -13.76 12.99 0.53
N ASN A 531 -13.26 14.21 0.31
CA ASN A 531 -12.80 14.62 -1.02
C ASN A 531 -11.44 13.95 -1.30
N SER A 532 -11.01 13.92 -2.55
CA SER A 532 -9.71 13.40 -2.92
C SER A 532 -8.57 14.22 -2.29
N TYR A 533 -7.58 13.52 -1.80
CA TYR A 533 -6.31 14.03 -1.30
C TYR A 533 -5.23 12.95 -1.46
N CYS A 534 -3.97 13.37 -1.39
CA CYS A 534 -2.81 12.49 -1.33
C CYS A 534 -1.74 13.08 -0.40
N GLU A 535 -1.04 12.23 0.36
CA GLU A 535 0.11 12.59 1.19
C GLU A 535 -0.15 13.74 2.18
N THR A 536 0.85 14.58 2.44
CA THR A 536 0.80 15.71 3.39
C THR A 536 -0.41 16.64 3.21
N PRO A 537 -0.89 16.98 2.00
CA PRO A 537 -2.14 17.72 1.84
C PRO A 537 -3.35 17.07 2.53
N GLY A 538 -3.37 15.75 2.65
CA GLY A 538 -4.42 14.99 3.35
C GLY A 538 -4.32 14.95 4.88
N ASN A 539 -3.36 15.62 5.50
CA ASN A 539 -3.24 15.68 6.96
C ASN A 539 -4.50 16.24 7.61
N MET A 540 -4.86 15.71 8.78
CA MET A 540 -5.99 16.18 9.58
C MET A 540 -5.66 16.23 11.07
N ASP A 541 -6.52 16.90 11.86
CA ASP A 541 -6.44 16.97 13.32
C ASP A 541 -7.63 16.25 13.99
N ASP A 542 -8.71 15.96 13.28
CA ASP A 542 -9.92 15.33 13.80
C ASP A 542 -10.44 14.24 12.85
N LEU A 543 -10.54 13.01 13.36
CA LEU A 543 -11.04 11.86 12.60
C LEU A 543 -12.57 11.84 12.45
N ASN A 544 -13.31 12.73 13.12
CA ASN A 544 -14.74 12.84 12.90
C ASN A 544 -15.07 13.17 11.45
N LEU A 545 -16.14 12.56 10.92
CA LEU A 545 -16.74 13.06 9.66
C LEU A 545 -17.09 14.55 9.85
N SER A 546 -17.00 15.34 8.79
CA SER A 546 -17.20 16.78 8.88
C SER A 546 -18.56 17.18 9.51
N ALA A 547 -18.58 18.30 10.20
CA ALA A 547 -19.80 18.79 10.84
C ALA A 547 -20.92 19.09 9.82
N GLY A 548 -20.55 19.57 8.62
CA GLY A 548 -21.50 19.86 7.56
C GLY A 548 -22.21 18.61 7.05
N GLN A 549 -21.46 17.54 6.77
CA GLN A 549 -22.05 16.28 6.33
C GLN A 549 -22.87 15.60 7.43
N LYS A 550 -22.41 15.64 8.70
CA LYS A 550 -23.22 15.15 9.83
C LYS A 550 -24.53 15.94 9.99
N GLU A 551 -24.52 17.25 9.83
CA GLU A 551 -25.74 18.09 9.88
C GLU A 551 -26.68 17.77 8.73
N LEU A 552 -26.18 17.51 7.51
CA LEU A 552 -26.99 17.07 6.38
C LEU A 552 -27.75 15.78 6.75
N VAL A 553 -27.06 14.74 7.21
CA VAL A 553 -27.69 13.46 7.56
C VAL A 553 -28.72 13.62 8.69
N LYS A 554 -28.41 14.40 9.75
CA LYS A 554 -29.34 14.68 10.86
C LYS A 554 -30.58 15.41 10.38
N SER A 555 -30.43 16.43 9.50
CA SER A 555 -31.53 17.18 8.94
C SER A 555 -32.43 16.30 8.07
N LEU A 556 -31.84 15.41 7.26
CA LEU A 556 -32.57 14.43 6.43
C LEU A 556 -33.31 13.40 7.28
N ALA A 557 -32.73 12.92 8.39
CA ALA A 557 -33.41 12.01 9.32
C ALA A 557 -34.70 12.65 9.91
N GLY A 558 -34.72 13.96 10.09
CA GLY A 558 -35.91 14.71 10.51
C GLY A 558 -37.09 14.63 9.53
N THR A 559 -36.87 14.22 8.28
CA THR A 559 -37.95 14.01 7.29
C THR A 559 -38.73 12.70 7.48
N GLY A 560 -38.20 11.77 8.29
CA GLY A 560 -38.76 10.44 8.50
C GLY A 560 -38.58 9.48 7.32
N LYS A 561 -37.86 9.85 6.27
CA LYS A 561 -37.52 8.98 5.14
C LYS A 561 -36.38 8.04 5.53
N PRO A 562 -36.38 6.77 5.08
CA PRO A 562 -35.25 5.89 5.32
C PRO A 562 -34.00 6.40 4.61
N ILE A 563 -32.86 6.29 5.30
CA ILE A 563 -31.54 6.72 4.79
C ILE A 563 -30.68 5.48 4.58
N ILE A 564 -30.07 5.40 3.41
CA ILE A 564 -28.94 4.54 3.09
C ILE A 564 -27.72 5.45 3.11
N LEU A 565 -26.78 5.19 4.01
CA LEU A 565 -25.52 5.92 4.10
C LEU A 565 -24.48 5.23 3.24
N VAL A 566 -23.92 5.94 2.29
CA VAL A 566 -22.79 5.48 1.46
C VAL A 566 -21.56 6.25 1.90
N LEU A 567 -20.58 5.52 2.43
CA LEU A 567 -19.29 6.04 2.87
C LEU A 567 -18.30 5.93 1.72
N ASN A 568 -17.88 7.07 1.17
CA ASN A 568 -16.84 7.15 0.14
C ASN A 568 -15.65 7.90 0.74
N GLU A 569 -14.73 7.14 1.30
CA GLU A 569 -13.67 7.67 2.16
C GLU A 569 -12.39 6.82 2.05
N GLY A 570 -11.24 7.48 2.05
CA GLY A 570 -9.94 6.80 2.06
C GLY A 570 -9.52 6.33 3.46
N ARG A 571 -10.17 6.84 4.49
CA ARG A 571 -9.94 6.53 5.92
C ARG A 571 -11.27 6.45 6.64
N PRO A 572 -11.44 5.52 7.61
CA PRO A 572 -12.69 5.41 8.35
C PRO A 572 -12.92 6.66 9.21
N ARG A 573 -13.95 7.43 8.87
CA ARG A 573 -14.35 8.64 9.60
C ARG A 573 -15.33 8.29 10.71
N VAL A 574 -15.15 8.86 11.90
CA VAL A 574 -16.04 8.59 13.03
C VAL A 574 -17.45 9.12 12.75
N ILE A 575 -18.42 8.22 12.70
CA ILE A 575 -19.82 8.45 12.32
C ILE A 575 -20.83 7.98 13.38
N GLY A 576 -20.39 7.62 14.58
CA GLY A 576 -21.24 6.99 15.63
C GLY A 576 -22.49 7.78 16.01
N ASP A 577 -22.56 9.08 15.70
CA ASP A 577 -23.73 9.95 15.96
C ASP A 577 -24.72 10.01 14.80
N ILE A 578 -24.37 9.56 13.61
CA ILE A 578 -25.25 9.50 12.42
C ILE A 578 -25.54 8.08 11.95
N GLU A 579 -24.68 7.09 12.25
CA GLU A 579 -24.92 5.69 11.91
C GLU A 579 -26.27 5.16 12.40
N PRO A 580 -26.72 5.46 13.64
CA PRO A 580 -28.05 4.99 14.10
C PRO A 580 -29.23 5.57 13.35
N LEU A 581 -29.04 6.65 12.59
CA LEU A 581 -30.07 7.28 11.76
C LEU A 581 -30.27 6.60 10.40
N ALA A 582 -29.31 5.77 9.98
CA ALA A 582 -29.33 5.05 8.73
C ALA A 582 -29.96 3.66 8.87
N ARG A 583 -30.75 3.24 7.87
CA ARG A 583 -31.30 1.88 7.77
C ARG A 583 -30.31 0.92 7.13
N ALA A 584 -29.45 1.42 6.23
CA ALA A 584 -28.33 0.67 5.69
C ALA A 584 -27.07 1.57 5.64
N VAL A 585 -25.90 0.94 5.76
CA VAL A 585 -24.60 1.59 5.61
C VAL A 585 -23.77 0.73 4.68
N ILE A 586 -23.22 1.36 3.64
CA ILE A 586 -22.31 0.76 2.67
C ILE A 586 -21.02 1.57 2.72
N ASP A 587 -19.87 0.90 2.87
CA ASP A 587 -18.56 1.50 2.70
C ASP A 587 -18.04 1.14 1.30
N VAL A 588 -17.94 2.12 0.43
CA VAL A 588 -17.41 1.93 -0.92
C VAL A 588 -15.90 2.25 -0.97
N MET A 589 -15.36 2.85 0.09
CA MET A 589 -13.98 3.34 0.14
C MET A 589 -13.64 4.17 -1.11
N LEU A 590 -12.65 3.73 -1.93
CA LEU A 590 -12.24 4.37 -3.18
C LEU A 590 -12.29 3.36 -4.34
N PRO A 591 -13.49 3.08 -4.90
CA PRO A 591 -13.73 1.95 -5.80
C PRO A 591 -13.29 2.20 -7.26
N GLY A 592 -12.72 3.36 -7.57
CA GLY A 592 -12.21 3.68 -8.91
C GLY A 592 -13.30 4.02 -9.93
N ASN A 593 -12.91 3.98 -11.21
CA ASN A 593 -13.78 4.41 -12.32
C ASN A 593 -15.07 3.58 -12.48
N GLN A 594 -15.10 2.33 -12.01
CA GLN A 594 -16.24 1.43 -12.12
C GLN A 594 -17.12 1.41 -10.86
N GLY A 595 -16.75 2.17 -9.80
CA GLY A 595 -17.39 2.09 -8.48
C GLY A 595 -18.86 2.52 -8.48
N GLY A 596 -19.22 3.54 -9.26
CA GLY A 596 -20.63 3.96 -9.37
C GLY A 596 -21.53 2.85 -9.92
N ASP A 597 -21.11 2.20 -11.00
CA ASP A 597 -21.86 1.11 -11.64
C ASP A 597 -21.90 -0.14 -10.75
N ALA A 598 -20.80 -0.46 -10.06
CA ALA A 598 -20.74 -1.56 -9.09
C ALA A 598 -21.75 -1.35 -7.95
N LEU A 599 -21.74 -0.18 -7.32
CA LEU A 599 -22.68 0.18 -6.26
C LEU A 599 -24.14 0.09 -6.73
N ALA A 600 -24.44 0.61 -7.93
CA ALA A 600 -25.79 0.57 -8.47
C ALA A 600 -26.29 -0.87 -8.69
N ALA A 601 -25.44 -1.77 -9.19
CA ALA A 601 -25.76 -3.18 -9.37
C ALA A 601 -25.97 -3.90 -8.03
N LEU A 602 -25.12 -3.63 -7.03
CA LEU A 602 -25.24 -4.15 -5.67
C LEU A 602 -26.53 -3.66 -5.01
N MET A 603 -26.85 -2.38 -5.09
CA MET A 603 -28.08 -1.83 -4.50
C MET A 603 -29.36 -2.34 -5.18
N ALA A 604 -29.29 -2.72 -6.46
CA ALA A 604 -30.41 -3.33 -7.20
C ALA A 604 -30.53 -4.84 -6.94
N GLY A 605 -29.56 -5.47 -6.29
CA GLY A 605 -29.54 -6.91 -6.07
C GLY A 605 -29.22 -7.75 -7.30
N GLU A 606 -28.69 -7.12 -8.36
CA GLU A 606 -28.14 -7.84 -9.52
C GLU A 606 -26.81 -8.51 -9.15
N GLU A 607 -26.05 -7.89 -8.27
CA GLU A 607 -24.87 -8.41 -7.63
C GLU A 607 -25.08 -8.55 -6.12
N ASN A 608 -24.28 -9.37 -5.45
CA ASN A 608 -24.37 -9.59 -4.02
C ASN A 608 -23.11 -9.10 -3.30
N PHE A 609 -23.29 -8.37 -2.20
CA PHE A 609 -22.18 -7.92 -1.37
C PHE A 609 -21.36 -9.09 -0.82
N SER A 610 -20.06 -8.97 -0.89
CA SER A 610 -19.12 -9.95 -0.34
C SER A 610 -17.84 -9.33 0.21
N GLY A 611 -17.70 -8.02 0.12
CA GLY A 611 -16.59 -7.27 0.71
C GLY A 611 -16.54 -7.40 2.23
N ARG A 612 -15.34 -7.36 2.80
CA ARG A 612 -15.07 -7.40 4.23
C ARG A 612 -14.09 -6.30 4.59
N LEU A 613 -14.30 -5.58 5.71
CA LEU A 613 -13.38 -4.53 6.14
C LEU A 613 -11.96 -5.08 6.33
N PRO A 614 -10.95 -4.53 5.65
CA PRO A 614 -9.55 -4.91 5.84
C PRO A 614 -8.87 -4.11 6.98
N PHE A 615 -9.67 -3.42 7.77
CA PHE A 615 -9.27 -2.63 8.94
C PHE A 615 -10.35 -2.66 10.01
N THR A 616 -9.96 -2.29 11.22
CA THR A 616 -10.88 -2.04 12.32
C THR A 616 -11.46 -0.64 12.19
N TYR A 617 -12.78 -0.51 12.06
CA TYR A 617 -13.46 0.78 11.93
C TYR A 617 -13.64 1.42 13.32
N PRO A 618 -13.01 2.58 13.62
CA PRO A 618 -13.05 3.19 14.93
C PRO A 618 -14.42 3.80 15.24
N LYS A 619 -14.85 3.68 16.49
CA LYS A 619 -16.07 4.31 16.99
C LYS A 619 -15.82 5.69 17.61
N TYR A 620 -14.62 5.90 18.12
CA TYR A 620 -14.21 7.12 18.84
C TYR A 620 -12.85 7.59 18.36
N VAL A 621 -12.64 8.91 18.34
CA VAL A 621 -11.38 9.53 17.88
C VAL A 621 -10.17 9.20 18.76
N ASN A 622 -10.36 8.80 19.99
CA ASN A 622 -9.29 8.48 20.96
C ASN A 622 -9.17 6.98 21.25
N SER A 623 -9.86 6.13 20.50
CA SER A 623 -9.82 4.69 20.65
C SER A 623 -9.48 4.06 19.31
N LEU A 624 -8.22 4.23 18.90
CA LEU A 624 -7.67 3.73 17.65
C LEU A 624 -6.83 2.49 17.97
N HIS A 625 -7.28 1.35 17.50
CA HIS A 625 -6.57 0.09 17.67
C HIS A 625 -6.86 -0.84 16.49
N THR A 626 -6.03 -1.85 16.33
CA THR A 626 -6.18 -2.88 15.30
C THR A 626 -6.77 -4.16 15.88
N TYR A 627 -7.23 -5.07 15.04
CA TYR A 627 -7.87 -6.32 15.45
C TYR A 627 -6.94 -7.28 16.21
N ASP A 628 -5.61 -7.13 16.03
CA ASP A 628 -4.54 -7.94 16.62
C ASP A 628 -3.91 -7.27 17.87
N TYR A 629 -4.71 -6.53 18.61
CA TYR A 629 -4.27 -5.88 19.85
C TYR A 629 -3.74 -6.89 20.89
N LYS A 630 -2.97 -6.41 21.84
CA LYS A 630 -2.45 -7.27 22.93
C LYS A 630 -3.57 -7.63 23.91
N VAL A 631 -3.57 -8.85 24.41
CA VAL A 631 -4.64 -9.33 25.33
C VAL A 631 -4.83 -8.46 26.58
N SER A 632 -3.84 -7.64 26.94
CA SER A 632 -3.90 -6.69 28.05
C SER A 632 -4.55 -5.34 27.71
N GLU A 633 -4.74 -5.04 26.43
CA GLU A 633 -5.26 -3.72 25.99
C GLU A 633 -6.79 -3.64 26.09
N SER A 634 -7.50 -4.77 26.02
CA SER A 634 -8.95 -4.79 26.17
C SER A 634 -9.37 -5.87 27.17
N ARG A 635 -9.88 -5.46 28.32
CA ARG A 635 -10.33 -6.34 29.38
C ARG A 635 -11.63 -5.83 29.98
N GLU A 636 -12.57 -6.75 30.21
CA GLU A 636 -13.72 -6.52 31.06
C GLU A 636 -13.27 -6.32 32.51
N THR A 637 -14.19 -5.87 33.37
CA THR A 637 -13.97 -5.60 34.78
C THR A 637 -13.08 -6.64 35.46
N MET A 638 -11.97 -6.20 36.05
CA MET A 638 -11.12 -7.04 36.90
C MET A 638 -11.62 -7.00 38.34
N GLU A 639 -11.91 -8.16 38.93
CA GLU A 639 -12.22 -8.29 40.35
C GLU A 639 -10.99 -7.96 41.19
N GLY A 640 -11.14 -7.10 42.19
CA GLY A 640 -10.09 -6.71 43.13
C GLY A 640 -10.16 -5.29 43.61
N ALA A 641 -9.05 -4.77 44.15
CA ALA A 641 -8.95 -3.41 44.71
C ALA A 641 -9.10 -2.28 43.65
N TYR A 642 -9.03 -2.62 42.38
CA TYR A 642 -9.19 -1.69 41.25
C TYR A 642 -10.30 -2.23 40.35
N ASN A 643 -11.44 -1.55 40.29
CA ASN A 643 -12.39 -1.75 39.21
C ASN A 643 -11.75 -1.24 37.93
N TYR A 644 -11.33 -2.18 37.11
CA TYR A 644 -10.61 -1.93 35.88
C TYR A 644 -11.55 -2.26 34.71
N ASP A 645 -11.96 -1.25 33.99
CA ASP A 645 -12.73 -1.37 32.76
C ASP A 645 -11.92 -0.75 31.63
N ALA A 646 -11.48 -1.57 30.70
CA ALA A 646 -10.67 -1.18 29.54
C ALA A 646 -11.16 -1.88 28.29
N VAL A 647 -12.48 -2.00 28.11
CA VAL A 647 -13.06 -2.57 26.90
C VAL A 647 -12.87 -1.62 25.74
N MET A 648 -12.26 -2.10 24.67
CA MET A 648 -12.15 -1.38 23.40
C MET A 648 -13.42 -1.62 22.58
N ASP A 649 -14.18 -0.54 22.36
CA ASP A 649 -15.41 -0.55 21.57
C ASP A 649 -15.12 0.00 20.16
N VAL A 650 -15.56 -0.71 19.12
CA VAL A 650 -15.36 -0.36 17.71
C VAL A 650 -16.71 -0.18 17.02
N GLN A 651 -16.73 0.58 15.93
CA GLN A 651 -17.92 0.70 15.11
C GLN A 651 -18.18 -0.63 14.37
N TRP A 652 -17.15 -1.15 13.70
CA TRP A 652 -17.13 -2.48 13.09
C TRP A 652 -15.74 -3.11 13.17
N PRO A 653 -15.64 -4.42 13.47
CA PRO A 653 -14.35 -5.09 13.56
C PRO A 653 -13.76 -5.41 12.17
N PHE A 654 -12.45 -5.62 12.09
CA PHE A 654 -11.78 -6.24 10.96
C PHE A 654 -12.49 -7.52 10.51
N GLY A 655 -12.69 -7.69 9.21
CA GLY A 655 -13.40 -8.81 8.61
C GLY A 655 -14.92 -8.68 8.64
N HIS A 656 -15.49 -7.57 9.16
CA HIS A 656 -16.92 -7.31 9.13
C HIS A 656 -17.40 -6.99 7.72
N GLY A 657 -18.58 -7.51 7.39
CA GLY A 657 -19.32 -7.25 6.16
C GLY A 657 -20.54 -8.16 6.10
N LEU A 658 -21.60 -7.70 5.48
CA LEU A 658 -22.87 -8.42 5.31
C LEU A 658 -23.05 -8.85 3.86
N SER A 659 -24.02 -9.72 3.63
CA SER A 659 -24.42 -10.22 2.32
C SER A 659 -25.94 -10.32 2.25
N TYR A 660 -26.52 -10.43 1.06
CA TYR A 660 -27.93 -10.76 0.87
C TYR A 660 -28.25 -12.23 1.15
N THR A 661 -27.22 -13.03 1.42
CA THR A 661 -27.34 -14.42 1.85
C THR A 661 -26.68 -14.64 3.21
N ALA A 662 -26.78 -15.85 3.75
CA ALA A 662 -26.20 -16.22 5.04
C ALA A 662 -25.34 -17.47 4.90
N TYR A 663 -24.29 -17.55 5.71
CA TYR A 663 -23.37 -18.68 5.71
C TYR A 663 -23.33 -19.38 7.06
N GLU A 664 -23.24 -20.71 7.03
CA GLU A 664 -23.04 -21.55 8.20
C GLU A 664 -21.70 -22.28 8.09
N TYR A 665 -20.95 -22.30 9.19
CA TYR A 665 -19.65 -22.96 9.28
C TYR A 665 -19.75 -24.21 10.15
N SER A 666 -19.16 -25.32 9.69
CA SER A 666 -19.14 -26.60 10.43
C SER A 666 -17.83 -27.36 10.19
N ASP A 667 -17.61 -28.39 11.01
CA ASP A 667 -16.55 -29.38 10.85
C ASP A 667 -15.13 -28.82 10.81
N PHE A 668 -14.87 -27.73 11.54
CA PHE A 668 -13.51 -27.19 11.64
C PHE A 668 -12.59 -28.16 12.38
N ARG A 669 -11.50 -28.58 11.76
CA ARG A 669 -10.54 -29.53 12.31
C ARG A 669 -9.13 -29.32 11.78
N CYS A 670 -8.13 -29.80 12.55
CA CYS A 670 -6.77 -30.01 12.09
C CYS A 670 -6.58 -31.48 11.70
N ALA A 671 -6.10 -31.77 10.50
CA ALA A 671 -6.03 -33.13 9.97
C ALA A 671 -4.95 -33.99 10.68
N GLY A 672 -3.86 -33.39 11.16
CA GLY A 672 -2.72 -34.08 11.80
C GLY A 672 -2.90 -34.39 13.30
N GLY A 673 -4.04 -34.03 13.90
CA GLY A 673 -4.25 -34.10 15.34
C GLY A 673 -3.96 -32.81 16.07
N SER A 674 -3.86 -32.84 17.42
CA SER A 674 -3.68 -31.63 18.23
C SER A 674 -2.23 -31.32 18.57
N ASP A 675 -1.33 -32.31 18.60
CA ASP A 675 0.06 -32.13 18.98
C ASP A 675 0.92 -31.82 17.74
N PHE A 676 1.83 -30.86 17.87
CA PHE A 676 2.70 -30.46 16.77
C PHE A 676 4.07 -29.93 17.28
N THR A 677 5.02 -29.78 16.36
CA THR A 677 6.32 -29.13 16.54
C THR A 677 6.53 -28.04 15.49
N ALA A 678 7.57 -27.27 15.61
CA ALA A 678 7.90 -26.18 14.65
C ALA A 678 8.22 -26.69 13.23
N ASP A 679 8.49 -27.97 13.04
CA ASP A 679 8.85 -28.56 11.75
C ASP A 679 7.65 -29.17 11.02
N ASP A 680 6.45 -29.12 11.64
CA ASP A 680 5.23 -29.67 11.06
C ASP A 680 4.54 -28.69 10.10
N ASN A 681 3.77 -29.25 9.17
CA ASN A 681 2.81 -28.49 8.37
C ASN A 681 1.39 -28.77 8.89
N LEU A 682 0.71 -27.75 9.35
CA LEU A 682 -0.62 -27.84 9.93
C LEU A 682 -1.67 -27.71 8.82
N GLU A 683 -2.49 -28.74 8.66
CA GLU A 683 -3.56 -28.74 7.65
C GLU A 683 -4.92 -28.58 8.34
N PHE A 684 -5.67 -27.54 7.96
CA PHE A 684 -7.00 -27.27 8.48
C PHE A 684 -8.05 -27.45 7.38
N GLU A 685 -9.22 -27.92 7.79
CA GLU A 685 -10.40 -28.03 6.95
C GLU A 685 -11.60 -27.44 7.69
N ILE A 686 -12.46 -26.73 6.94
CA ILE A 686 -13.74 -26.22 7.43
C ILE A 686 -14.78 -26.30 6.32
N THR A 687 -16.02 -26.64 6.65
CA THR A 687 -17.13 -26.65 5.72
C THR A 687 -17.92 -25.35 5.84
N VAL A 688 -18.13 -24.68 4.71
CA VAL A 688 -18.95 -23.46 4.59
C VAL A 688 -20.16 -23.77 3.73
N LYS A 689 -21.34 -23.43 4.20
CA LYS A 689 -22.62 -23.62 3.51
C LYS A 689 -23.34 -22.30 3.34
N ASN A 690 -23.79 -22.01 2.13
CA ASN A 690 -24.74 -20.93 1.88
C ASN A 690 -26.14 -21.41 2.30
N THR A 691 -26.71 -20.82 3.36
CA THR A 691 -28.01 -21.18 3.91
C THR A 691 -29.14 -20.28 3.45
N GLY A 692 -28.82 -19.22 2.72
CA GLY A 692 -29.81 -18.28 2.18
C GLY A 692 -30.31 -18.65 0.79
N SER A 693 -30.99 -17.71 0.15
CA SER A 693 -31.69 -17.89 -1.15
C SER A 693 -30.95 -17.24 -2.32
N HIS A 694 -29.83 -16.55 -2.09
CA HIS A 694 -29.04 -15.88 -3.12
C HIS A 694 -27.67 -16.57 -3.24
N ASP A 695 -27.16 -16.63 -4.44
CA ASP A 695 -25.76 -16.98 -4.67
C ASP A 695 -24.86 -15.90 -4.04
N GLY A 696 -23.68 -16.27 -3.55
CA GLY A 696 -22.81 -15.33 -2.92
C GLY A 696 -21.36 -15.82 -2.80
N LYS A 697 -20.49 -14.91 -2.37
CA LYS A 697 -19.09 -15.21 -2.09
C LYS A 697 -18.80 -14.94 -0.62
N GLU A 698 -18.00 -15.81 0.00
CA GLU A 698 -17.62 -15.69 1.40
C GLU A 698 -16.10 -15.66 1.56
N ALA A 699 -15.60 -14.76 2.40
CA ALA A 699 -14.20 -14.72 2.80
C ALA A 699 -14.03 -15.59 4.07
N VAL A 700 -13.41 -16.73 3.92
CA VAL A 700 -13.13 -17.68 5.00
C VAL A 700 -11.79 -17.34 5.62
N LEU A 701 -11.79 -16.91 6.90
CA LEU A 701 -10.62 -16.35 7.58
C LEU A 701 -10.16 -17.30 8.70
N LEU A 702 -8.88 -17.72 8.64
CA LEU A 702 -8.23 -18.56 9.65
C LEU A 702 -7.37 -17.69 10.57
N TYR A 703 -7.62 -17.79 11.88
CA TYR A 703 -6.85 -17.05 12.90
C TYR A 703 -6.15 -18.00 13.88
N SER A 704 -4.99 -17.57 14.37
CA SER A 704 -4.29 -18.17 15.51
C SER A 704 -4.30 -17.24 16.72
N SER A 705 -4.32 -17.83 17.92
CA SER A 705 -4.05 -17.16 19.21
C SER A 705 -3.08 -18.02 20.00
N ASP A 706 -1.95 -17.46 20.41
CA ASP A 706 -1.07 -18.06 21.40
C ASP A 706 -1.68 -17.81 22.78
N ILE A 707 -1.87 -18.86 23.58
CA ILE A 707 -2.60 -18.73 24.85
C ILE A 707 -1.67 -18.20 25.94
N ILE A 708 -0.43 -18.66 25.96
CA ILE A 708 0.58 -18.24 26.94
C ILE A 708 1.96 -18.17 26.24
N ALA A 709 2.52 -16.99 26.18
CA ALA A 709 3.85 -16.76 25.63
C ALA A 709 4.77 -16.03 26.61
N SER A 710 6.07 -16.05 26.36
CA SER A 710 7.08 -15.33 27.18
C SER A 710 7.03 -13.82 27.05
N ILE A 711 6.28 -13.27 26.05
CA ILE A 711 5.88 -11.88 25.93
C ILE A 711 4.35 -11.83 25.80
N ILE A 712 3.74 -10.64 25.99
CA ILE A 712 2.27 -10.51 25.86
C ILE A 712 1.87 -10.82 24.41
N PRO A 713 1.07 -11.89 24.20
CA PRO A 713 0.64 -12.26 22.85
C PRO A 713 -0.41 -11.31 22.29
N ASP A 714 -0.54 -11.31 20.97
CA ASP A 714 -1.68 -10.71 20.28
C ASP A 714 -2.95 -11.53 20.57
N VAL A 715 -4.11 -10.87 20.65
CA VAL A 715 -5.38 -11.55 20.91
C VAL A 715 -5.69 -12.60 19.84
N ARG A 716 -5.34 -12.30 18.61
CA ARG A 716 -5.38 -13.22 17.46
C ARG A 716 -4.59 -12.62 16.29
N ARG A 717 -4.16 -13.47 15.36
CA ARG A 717 -3.49 -13.07 14.10
C ARG A 717 -4.08 -13.85 12.94
N LEU A 718 -4.33 -13.18 11.81
CA LEU A 718 -4.72 -13.83 10.57
C LEU A 718 -3.58 -14.72 10.05
N ARG A 719 -3.92 -15.96 9.64
CA ARG A 719 -2.96 -16.96 9.14
C ARG A 719 -3.36 -17.58 7.81
N GLY A 720 -4.57 -17.26 7.35
CA GLY A 720 -5.05 -17.72 6.06
C GLY A 720 -6.38 -17.07 5.71
N PHE A 721 -6.62 -16.87 4.44
CA PHE A 721 -7.91 -16.46 3.91
C PHE A 721 -8.16 -17.11 2.55
N GLU A 722 -9.43 -17.44 2.29
CA GLU A 722 -9.88 -17.98 1.01
C GLU A 722 -11.22 -17.38 0.65
N LYS A 723 -11.36 -16.90 -0.60
CA LYS A 723 -12.63 -16.43 -1.13
C LYS A 723 -13.34 -17.56 -1.87
N VAL A 724 -14.54 -17.93 -1.43
CA VAL A 724 -15.28 -19.02 -2.02
C VAL A 724 -16.64 -18.58 -2.55
N SER A 725 -16.96 -18.95 -3.79
CA SER A 725 -18.29 -18.74 -4.38
C SER A 725 -19.20 -19.94 -4.05
N LEU A 726 -20.42 -19.67 -3.60
CA LEU A 726 -21.40 -20.66 -3.17
C LEU A 726 -22.78 -20.31 -3.74
N ALA A 727 -23.34 -21.21 -4.55
CA ALA A 727 -24.75 -21.10 -4.93
C ALA A 727 -25.67 -21.28 -3.71
N ALA A 728 -26.90 -20.81 -3.82
CA ALA A 728 -27.91 -20.99 -2.74
C ALA A 728 -28.04 -22.47 -2.36
N GLY A 729 -27.84 -22.80 -1.09
CA GLY A 729 -27.85 -24.16 -0.54
C GLY A 729 -26.56 -24.97 -0.75
N GLU A 730 -25.57 -24.48 -1.49
CA GLU A 730 -24.30 -25.16 -1.74
C GLU A 730 -23.41 -25.17 -0.50
N SER A 731 -22.60 -26.22 -0.35
CA SER A 731 -21.56 -26.36 0.67
C SER A 731 -20.22 -26.67 0.02
N LYS A 732 -19.15 -26.06 0.53
CA LYS A 732 -17.76 -26.35 0.12
C LYS A 732 -16.89 -26.56 1.35
N THR A 733 -15.92 -27.47 1.23
CA THR A 733 -14.85 -27.61 2.21
C THR A 733 -13.66 -26.76 1.79
N VAL A 734 -13.28 -25.82 2.64
CA VAL A 734 -12.09 -24.97 2.48
C VAL A 734 -10.94 -25.59 3.26
N LYS A 735 -9.75 -25.54 2.68
CA LYS A 735 -8.52 -26.09 3.25
C LYS A 735 -7.46 -25.01 3.40
N PHE A 736 -6.75 -25.09 4.50
CA PHE A 736 -5.58 -24.23 4.74
C PHE A 736 -4.38 -25.12 5.06
N ALA A 737 -3.21 -24.78 4.54
CA ALA A 737 -1.93 -25.34 4.92
C ALA A 737 -1.08 -24.25 5.55
N LEU A 738 -0.58 -24.49 6.77
CA LEU A 738 0.16 -23.52 7.55
C LEU A 738 1.43 -24.19 8.09
N PRO A 739 2.64 -23.80 7.65
CA PRO A 739 3.85 -24.21 8.35
C PRO A 739 3.78 -23.81 9.82
N ALA A 740 4.07 -24.72 10.75
CA ALA A 740 3.96 -24.42 12.17
C ALA A 740 4.91 -23.27 12.62
N SER A 741 6.01 -23.04 11.88
CA SER A 741 6.89 -21.89 12.08
C SER A 741 6.16 -20.54 11.93
N GLU A 742 5.09 -20.46 11.17
CA GLU A 742 4.26 -19.25 11.05
C GLU A 742 3.57 -18.84 12.36
N LEU A 743 3.51 -19.74 13.33
CA LEU A 743 3.01 -19.42 14.68
C LEU A 743 4.09 -18.82 15.60
N ALA A 744 5.34 -18.74 15.14
CA ALA A 744 6.43 -18.14 15.88
C ALA A 744 6.28 -16.62 16.03
N PHE A 745 6.96 -16.09 17.05
CA PHE A 745 7.06 -14.66 17.34
C PHE A 745 8.50 -14.28 17.67
N VAL A 746 8.82 -12.98 17.67
CA VAL A 746 10.13 -12.46 18.08
C VAL A 746 10.10 -12.16 19.58
N GLY A 747 10.92 -12.86 20.35
CA GLY A 747 11.02 -12.70 21.80
C GLY A 747 11.74 -11.42 22.22
N ALA A 748 11.80 -11.19 23.54
CA ALA A 748 12.46 -10.02 24.12
C ALA A 748 13.97 -9.94 23.83
N ASP A 749 14.60 -11.05 23.44
CA ASP A 749 15.99 -11.14 23.01
C ASP A 749 16.22 -10.91 21.50
N GLY A 750 15.16 -10.58 20.77
CA GLY A 750 15.20 -10.34 19.33
C GLY A 750 15.24 -11.60 18.46
N LYS A 751 15.11 -12.80 19.05
CA LYS A 751 15.13 -14.06 18.33
C LYS A 751 13.73 -14.59 18.05
N TRP A 752 13.55 -15.19 16.89
CA TRP A 752 12.36 -15.94 16.55
C TRP A 752 12.22 -17.18 17.44
N ARG A 753 10.99 -17.43 17.90
CA ARG A 753 10.67 -18.60 18.72
C ARG A 753 9.25 -19.07 18.55
N LEU A 754 9.06 -20.37 18.59
CA LEU A 754 7.79 -21.04 18.79
C LEU A 754 7.87 -21.76 20.14
N GLU A 755 7.06 -21.38 21.10
CA GLU A 755 7.13 -21.93 22.45
C GLU A 755 6.19 -23.14 22.63
N ALA A 756 6.60 -24.10 23.44
CA ALA A 756 5.73 -25.21 23.85
C ALA A 756 4.54 -24.65 24.64
N GLY A 757 3.32 -25.04 24.26
CA GLY A 757 2.09 -24.55 24.87
C GLY A 757 0.88 -24.71 23.99
N GLU A 758 -0.23 -24.19 24.46
CA GLU A 758 -1.52 -24.28 23.76
C GLU A 758 -1.71 -23.11 22.78
N PHE A 759 -2.21 -23.45 21.59
CA PHE A 759 -2.62 -22.52 20.56
C PHE A 759 -4.11 -22.73 20.24
N ARG A 760 -4.84 -21.64 20.10
CA ARG A 760 -6.22 -21.66 19.63
C ARG A 760 -6.29 -21.26 18.17
N MET A 761 -6.73 -22.16 17.33
CA MET A 761 -7.05 -21.87 15.93
C MET A 761 -8.54 -21.61 15.80
N SER A 762 -8.94 -20.58 15.07
CA SER A 762 -10.36 -20.25 14.90
C SER A 762 -10.70 -19.88 13.45
N CYS A 763 -11.87 -20.32 12.99
CA CYS A 763 -12.39 -20.03 11.67
C CYS A 763 -13.92 -20.07 11.70
N GLY A 764 -14.61 -19.05 11.16
CA GLY A 764 -16.08 -19.00 11.12
C GLY A 764 -16.77 -19.21 12.47
N GLY A 765 -16.17 -18.75 13.57
CA GLY A 765 -16.68 -18.95 14.93
C GLY A 765 -16.41 -20.34 15.53
N GLN A 766 -15.87 -21.28 14.77
CA GLN A 766 -15.41 -22.59 15.22
C GLN A 766 -13.99 -22.51 15.79
N VAL A 767 -13.64 -23.41 16.72
CA VAL A 767 -12.35 -23.42 17.42
C VAL A 767 -11.75 -24.82 17.46
N VAL A 768 -10.43 -24.91 17.23
CA VAL A 768 -9.62 -26.11 17.46
C VAL A 768 -8.43 -25.72 18.35
N MET A 769 -8.19 -26.49 19.41
CA MET A 769 -7.02 -26.33 20.28
C MET A 769 -5.89 -27.22 19.79
N LEU A 770 -4.69 -26.65 19.68
CA LEU A 770 -3.47 -27.34 19.34
C LEU A 770 -2.47 -27.21 20.49
N ASN A 771 -1.51 -28.11 20.56
CA ASN A 771 -0.47 -28.15 21.58
C ASN A 771 0.90 -28.28 20.94
N CYS A 772 1.68 -27.20 20.99
CA CYS A 772 3.09 -27.25 20.61
C CYS A 772 3.85 -28.03 21.67
N THR A 773 4.46 -29.16 21.30
CA THR A 773 5.07 -30.08 22.26
C THR A 773 6.52 -29.71 22.61
N GLN A 774 7.16 -28.85 21.83
CA GLN A 774 8.56 -28.48 22.00
C GLN A 774 8.84 -27.03 21.62
N THR A 775 9.52 -26.30 22.49
CA THR A 775 10.03 -24.96 22.17
C THR A 775 11.18 -25.06 21.16
N LYS A 776 11.10 -24.25 20.10
CA LYS A 776 12.18 -24.02 19.13
C LYS A 776 12.54 -22.54 19.10
N VAL A 777 13.84 -22.25 19.14
CA VAL A 777 14.39 -20.89 18.96
C VAL A 777 15.30 -20.92 17.74
N TRP A 778 15.16 -19.95 16.87
CA TRP A 778 16.00 -19.80 15.69
C TRP A 778 17.13 -18.81 15.96
N ASP A 779 18.34 -19.15 15.53
CA ASP A 779 19.51 -18.26 15.56
C ASP A 779 19.64 -17.42 14.28
N THR A 780 18.77 -17.69 13.28
CA THR A 780 18.68 -16.92 12.03
C THR A 780 17.81 -15.68 12.23
N PRO A 781 18.12 -14.56 11.57
CA PRO A 781 17.31 -13.34 11.67
C PRO A 781 15.91 -13.48 11.01
N ASN A 782 15.75 -14.42 10.11
CA ASN A 782 14.49 -14.72 9.41
C ASN A 782 14.18 -16.22 9.48
N ILE A 783 12.90 -16.57 9.43
CA ILE A 783 12.37 -17.93 9.42
C ILE A 783 11.34 -18.10 8.31
#